data_57ca8c4c1324ff0ec5441c10e86a4a5b
#
_entry.id   57ca8c4c1324ff0ec5441c10e86a4a5b
#
_cell.length_a   1.000
_cell.length_b   1.000
_cell.length_c   1.000
_cell.angle_alpha   90.00
_cell.angle_beta   90.00
_cell.angle_gamma   90.00
#
_symmetry.space_group_name_H-M   'P 1'
#
loop_
_entity.id
_entity.type
_entity.pdbx_description
1 polymer ?
#
loop_
_entity_poly.entity_id
_entity_poly.type
_entity_poly.pdbx_seq_one_letter_code
_entity_poly.pdbx_strand_id
1 'polypeptide(L)'
;MAKLLYKLGLFASRRAWLVIVAWILLLGVAGTLALTTGGKLSSSMAINGVPSQVVIEKLQKSFPEASRGSGQVVFQKADGTKFTDADREAVAVALAEVKTLPGIADTLNPFTIEAEIQKRKTEVADGWKKITDGEAAIVDGKAEIAANKIKISDGLVKLDAAEADLKKKSTQLEAGIAQMKAGGAPQAQIDPLIAQRAQIAGGFAEIKKQRAALAAGEEKLAAAELDLTTGAEDLVSGKADLQLADQLLAASKNFSTVSADGTVALATIQFTVPGADLEEPIREAAVDSLKDANLPGINIEFSQDLTRSVSEILGVGEILGLGIAAVVLFIMLGTFIGAGMPVLLAIVGVGISASTTLALASVISMTSTTPVLGVMLGLAVGIDYALFILNRHRRQLKAGVEMRESIGLATGTSGNAVLFAGITVIIALAALNLTGIDFIGLMGSMGSLAIAVSVAIAITATPAALSIIGVRILSKKERLELADGAHVKENAQPKNANKAVWANKHPWLTLFATVAVLVIAAIPFSSLRLGLPDGSAESKESSPYRAYMITTDAFGPGFNSQIPTVLSMPEAVAKDDLTKVQAEVATALFNLDNVAAVVPAAVSDDNKTLLFQVVSSVEPSSVETETLVNDIRALNSKFSAEYGADLGVTGLTATNIDISKKIADVLPLYLGTVIALSLLLLILVFRSIIIPLIAAAGFLLTVFATLGSVVAVYQWGWLGDVFGVYNPGPILSFLPIFLIGILFGLAMDYQLFLVSGMREAHTHGKNTNDAINYGMRLSRAVVIAAALIMVTVFGGFAFSHLAMIRPVGFGLAIGVLID
;
A
#
# COMPACT_ATOMS: atom_id res chain seq x y z
N MET A 1 -38.89 3.95 -27.36
CA MET A 1 -38.45 4.27 -25.97
C MET A 1 -39.28 5.40 -25.35
N ALA A 2 -39.31 6.61 -25.90
CA ALA A 2 -40.04 7.77 -25.32
C ALA A 2 -41.53 7.49 -25.00
N LYS A 3 -42.29 6.81 -25.93
CA LYS A 3 -43.68 6.41 -25.69
C LYS A 3 -43.86 5.40 -24.54
N LEU A 4 -42.88 4.55 -24.31
CA LEU A 4 -42.88 3.58 -23.21
C LEU A 4 -42.65 4.26 -21.87
N LEU A 5 -41.68 5.19 -21.80
CA LEU A 5 -41.39 6.01 -20.63
C LEU A 5 -42.51 6.98 -20.28
N TYR A 6 -43.18 7.54 -21.30
CA TYR A 6 -44.40 8.32 -21.13
C TYR A 6 -45.51 7.49 -20.42
N LYS A 7 -45.73 6.28 -20.88
CA LYS A 7 -46.71 5.35 -20.25
C LYS A 7 -46.28 4.97 -18.82
N LEU A 8 -45.01 4.76 -18.59
CA LEU A 8 -44.44 4.47 -17.27
C LEU A 8 -44.63 5.66 -16.31
N GLY A 9 -44.37 6.88 -16.77
CA GLY A 9 -44.60 8.09 -15.98
C GLY A 9 -46.10 8.30 -15.62
N LEU A 10 -47.01 8.04 -16.56
CA LEU A 10 -48.44 8.03 -16.27
C LEU A 10 -48.87 6.93 -15.30
N PHE A 11 -48.32 5.71 -15.41
CA PHE A 11 -48.57 4.62 -14.47
C PHE A 11 -48.11 5.01 -13.07
N ALA A 12 -46.83 5.49 -12.94
CA ALA A 12 -46.24 5.94 -11.68
C ALA A 12 -47.05 7.09 -11.05
N SER A 13 -47.55 8.05 -11.85
CA SER A 13 -48.36 9.13 -11.34
C SER A 13 -49.75 8.69 -10.86
N ARG A 14 -50.35 7.69 -11.53
CA ARG A 14 -51.69 7.15 -11.13
C ARG A 14 -51.60 6.28 -9.87
N ARG A 15 -50.49 5.56 -9.66
CA ARG A 15 -50.27 4.66 -8.51
C ARG A 15 -49.10 5.14 -7.63
N ALA A 16 -49.07 6.45 -7.40
CA ALA A 16 -47.91 7.08 -6.77
C ALA A 16 -47.50 6.48 -5.42
N TRP A 17 -48.46 6.25 -4.53
CA TRP A 17 -48.23 5.63 -3.23
C TRP A 17 -47.68 4.22 -3.32
N LEU A 18 -48.20 3.41 -4.27
CA LEU A 18 -47.71 2.06 -4.48
C LEU A 18 -46.25 2.03 -4.92
N VAL A 19 -45.84 2.95 -5.82
CA VAL A 19 -44.46 3.08 -6.28
C VAL A 19 -43.54 3.51 -5.15
N ILE A 20 -43.94 4.52 -4.35
CA ILE A 20 -43.12 4.99 -3.23
C ILE A 20 -42.97 3.92 -2.15
N VAL A 21 -44.08 3.23 -1.79
CA VAL A 21 -44.02 2.13 -0.82
C VAL A 21 -43.14 0.99 -1.33
N ALA A 22 -43.20 0.66 -2.62
CA ALA A 22 -42.33 -0.38 -3.20
C ALA A 22 -40.85 -0.04 -3.07
N TRP A 23 -40.45 1.23 -3.28
CA TRP A 23 -39.07 1.67 -3.09
C TRP A 23 -38.63 1.67 -1.61
N ILE A 24 -39.52 2.06 -0.69
CA ILE A 24 -39.26 1.99 0.75
C ILE A 24 -39.13 0.52 1.20
N LEU A 25 -40.00 -0.37 0.70
CA LEU A 25 -39.87 -1.80 0.99
C LEU A 25 -38.55 -2.39 0.44
N LEU A 26 -38.17 -2.00 -0.78
CA LEU A 26 -36.90 -2.43 -1.37
C LEU A 26 -35.69 -1.95 -0.50
N LEU A 27 -35.74 -0.71 -0.03
CA LEU A 27 -34.74 -0.19 0.91
C LEU A 27 -34.73 -0.98 2.23
N GLY A 28 -35.91 -1.30 2.77
CA GLY A 28 -36.04 -2.13 3.98
C GLY A 28 -35.48 -3.54 3.78
N VAL A 29 -35.77 -4.19 2.66
CA VAL A 29 -35.23 -5.52 2.33
C VAL A 29 -33.74 -5.48 2.13
N ALA A 30 -33.22 -4.53 1.35
CA ALA A 30 -31.78 -4.38 1.15
C ALA A 30 -31.05 -4.09 2.47
N GLY A 31 -31.62 -3.20 3.31
CA GLY A 31 -31.08 -2.88 4.62
C GLY A 31 -31.07 -4.07 5.59
N THR A 32 -32.14 -4.85 5.64
CA THR A 32 -32.19 -6.05 6.48
C THR A 32 -31.23 -7.13 6.00
N LEU A 33 -31.08 -7.33 4.69
CA LEU A 33 -30.06 -8.22 4.13
C LEU A 33 -28.64 -7.76 4.50
N ALA A 34 -28.35 -6.46 4.39
CA ALA A 34 -27.06 -5.92 4.78
C ALA A 34 -26.75 -6.15 6.28
N LEU A 35 -27.76 -6.00 7.14
CA LEU A 35 -27.59 -6.19 8.60
C LEU A 35 -27.50 -7.67 9.00
N THR A 36 -28.20 -8.58 8.30
CA THR A 36 -28.28 -9.99 8.69
C THR A 36 -27.26 -10.88 7.99
N THR A 37 -26.94 -10.56 6.74
CA THR A 37 -26.04 -11.35 5.88
C THR A 37 -24.85 -10.54 5.39
N GLY A 38 -24.71 -9.29 5.84
CA GLY A 38 -23.62 -8.41 5.37
C GLY A 38 -22.25 -9.04 5.60
N GLY A 39 -21.42 -9.02 4.55
CA GLY A 39 -20.05 -9.54 4.59
C GLY A 39 -19.07 -8.52 5.10
N LYS A 40 -17.87 -9.00 5.43
CA LYS A 40 -16.75 -8.16 5.83
C LYS A 40 -16.11 -7.54 4.60
N LEU A 41 -15.77 -6.27 4.70
CA LEU A 41 -15.04 -5.57 3.65
C LEU A 41 -13.54 -5.76 3.89
N SER A 42 -12.81 -6.14 2.84
CA SER A 42 -11.37 -6.30 2.87
C SER A 42 -10.65 -4.96 2.75
N SER A 43 -9.55 -4.80 3.45
CA SER A 43 -8.63 -3.68 3.25
C SER A 43 -7.60 -3.94 2.15
N SER A 44 -7.52 -5.16 1.63
CA SER A 44 -6.55 -5.57 0.62
C SER A 44 -6.96 -5.13 -0.78
N MET A 45 -5.99 -4.61 -1.53
CA MET A 45 -6.07 -4.32 -2.97
C MET A 45 -5.19 -5.29 -3.77
N ALA A 46 -5.15 -6.57 -3.38
CA ALA A 46 -4.33 -7.57 -4.04
C ALA A 46 -4.76 -7.77 -5.50
N ILE A 47 -3.77 -7.96 -6.37
CA ILE A 47 -3.98 -8.35 -7.78
C ILE A 47 -3.34 -9.71 -7.99
N ASN A 48 -4.15 -10.69 -8.37
CA ASN A 48 -3.65 -12.03 -8.64
C ASN A 48 -2.65 -12.03 -9.80
N GLY A 49 -1.55 -12.79 -9.65
CA GLY A 49 -0.55 -12.99 -10.69
C GLY A 49 0.48 -11.87 -10.87
N VAL A 50 0.48 -10.80 -10.06
CA VAL A 50 1.61 -9.85 -10.04
C VAL A 50 2.78 -10.42 -9.23
N PRO A 51 4.04 -10.04 -9.54
CA PRO A 51 5.23 -10.63 -8.92
C PRO A 51 5.20 -10.61 -7.39
N SER A 52 4.83 -9.50 -6.77
CA SER A 52 4.75 -9.37 -5.31
C SER A 52 3.73 -10.32 -4.69
N GLN A 53 2.59 -10.55 -5.36
CA GLN A 53 1.55 -11.46 -4.86
C GLN A 53 2.00 -12.92 -4.91
N VAL A 54 2.72 -13.32 -5.96
CA VAL A 54 3.30 -14.67 -6.06
C VAL A 54 4.27 -14.94 -4.90
N VAL A 55 5.04 -13.92 -4.52
CA VAL A 55 5.97 -14.02 -3.36
C VAL A 55 5.20 -14.08 -2.04
N ILE A 56 4.10 -13.31 -1.88
CA ILE A 56 3.23 -13.41 -0.68
C ILE A 56 2.68 -14.82 -0.52
N GLU A 57 2.21 -15.44 -1.60
CA GLU A 57 1.70 -16.82 -1.55
C GLU A 57 2.77 -17.85 -1.16
N LYS A 58 4.02 -17.67 -1.60
CA LYS A 58 5.16 -18.46 -1.15
C LYS A 58 5.46 -18.22 0.33
N LEU A 59 5.48 -16.96 0.74
CA LEU A 59 5.72 -16.56 2.13
C LEU A 59 4.67 -17.18 3.06
N GLN A 60 3.39 -17.16 2.69
CA GLN A 60 2.30 -17.75 3.48
C GLN A 60 2.47 -19.26 3.69
N LYS A 61 3.03 -19.97 2.70
CA LYS A 61 3.29 -21.42 2.79
C LYS A 61 4.50 -21.73 3.66
N SER A 62 5.59 -20.97 3.51
CA SER A 62 6.86 -21.20 4.21
C SER A 62 6.89 -20.56 5.60
N PHE A 63 6.21 -19.46 5.79
CA PHE A 63 6.16 -18.69 7.03
C PHE A 63 4.72 -18.24 7.32
N PRO A 64 3.83 -19.12 7.77
CA PRO A 64 2.46 -18.74 8.08
C PRO A 64 2.37 -17.56 9.07
N GLU A 65 3.32 -17.46 9.99
CA GLU A 65 3.39 -16.39 10.99
C GLU A 65 3.85 -15.05 10.40
N ALA A 66 4.82 -15.03 9.49
CA ALA A 66 5.32 -13.82 8.86
C ALA A 66 4.34 -13.22 7.84
N SER A 67 3.33 -13.97 7.42
CA SER A 67 2.25 -13.50 6.53
C SER A 67 1.06 -12.88 7.27
N ARG A 68 1.08 -12.90 8.59
CA ARG A 68 0.07 -12.26 9.44
C ARG A 68 0.08 -10.74 9.26
N GLY A 69 -1.06 -10.11 9.44
CA GLY A 69 -1.16 -8.66 9.46
C GLY A 69 -0.35 -8.09 10.62
N SER A 70 0.24 -6.94 10.39
CA SER A 70 0.96 -6.21 11.43
C SER A 70 0.64 -4.72 11.37
N GLY A 71 0.83 -4.04 12.49
CA GLY A 71 0.72 -2.60 12.59
C GLY A 71 1.79 -2.03 13.51
N GLN A 72 2.33 -0.87 13.14
CA GLN A 72 3.39 -0.21 13.88
C GLN A 72 2.80 0.76 14.92
N VAL A 73 3.40 0.78 16.09
CA VAL A 73 3.11 1.73 17.18
C VAL A 73 4.37 2.52 17.47
N VAL A 74 4.24 3.83 17.50
CA VAL A 74 5.35 4.77 17.77
C VAL A 74 5.18 5.31 19.18
N PHE A 75 6.14 5.06 20.04
CA PHE A 75 6.26 5.65 21.37
C PHE A 75 7.26 6.80 21.30
N GLN A 76 6.89 7.99 21.75
CA GLN A 76 7.75 9.16 21.77
C GLN A 76 7.72 9.83 23.12
N LYS A 77 8.88 10.16 23.69
CA LYS A 77 8.96 10.95 24.92
C LYS A 77 8.53 12.38 24.65
N ALA A 78 7.49 12.82 25.36
CA ALA A 78 6.89 14.14 25.18
C ALA A 78 7.84 15.31 25.52
N ASP A 79 8.78 15.07 26.42
CA ASP A 79 9.79 16.04 26.89
C ASP A 79 11.11 15.99 26.09
N GLY A 80 11.23 15.09 25.10
CA GLY A 80 12.44 14.89 24.31
C GLY A 80 13.61 14.28 25.06
N THR A 81 13.39 13.70 26.25
CA THR A 81 14.41 12.96 27.01
C THR A 81 14.48 11.50 26.59
N LYS A 82 15.54 10.80 26.97
CA LYS A 82 15.67 9.35 26.73
C LYS A 82 14.68 8.56 27.58
N PHE A 83 14.22 7.42 27.03
CA PHE A 83 13.45 6.46 27.81
C PHE A 83 14.23 5.97 29.02
N THR A 84 13.63 6.11 30.20
CA THR A 84 14.13 5.53 31.45
C THR A 84 13.78 4.05 31.55
N ASP A 85 14.36 3.31 32.49
CA ASP A 85 14.01 1.90 32.72
C ASP A 85 12.54 1.76 33.17
N ALA A 86 12.00 2.73 33.90
CA ALA A 86 10.60 2.77 34.27
C ALA A 86 9.68 2.97 33.06
N ASP A 87 10.08 3.83 32.08
CA ASP A 87 9.34 4.02 30.84
C ASP A 87 9.32 2.72 30.00
N ARG A 88 10.49 2.05 29.91
CA ARG A 88 10.63 0.78 29.19
C ARG A 88 9.75 -0.32 29.76
N GLU A 89 9.69 -0.43 31.08
CA GLU A 89 8.83 -1.38 31.78
C GLU A 89 7.35 -1.04 31.56
N ALA A 90 6.96 0.23 31.65
CA ALA A 90 5.59 0.67 31.42
C ALA A 90 5.14 0.34 29.99
N VAL A 91 5.98 0.57 28.97
CA VAL A 91 5.69 0.16 27.58
C VAL A 91 5.62 -1.36 27.46
N ALA A 92 6.50 -2.11 28.14
CA ALA A 92 6.46 -3.57 28.10
C ALA A 92 5.16 -4.13 28.68
N VAL A 93 4.68 -3.57 29.80
CA VAL A 93 3.40 -3.95 30.43
C VAL A 93 2.23 -3.65 29.50
N ALA A 94 2.18 -2.45 28.90
CA ALA A 94 1.12 -2.09 27.97
C ALA A 94 1.08 -3.01 26.72
N LEU A 95 2.23 -3.33 26.15
CA LEU A 95 2.31 -4.28 25.03
C LEU A 95 1.93 -5.71 25.43
N ALA A 96 2.25 -6.13 26.67
CA ALA A 96 1.85 -7.43 27.18
C ALA A 96 0.34 -7.52 27.38
N GLU A 97 -0.32 -6.43 27.79
CA GLU A 97 -1.78 -6.35 27.88
C GLU A 97 -2.44 -6.50 26.50
N VAL A 98 -1.96 -5.75 25.50
CA VAL A 98 -2.42 -5.87 24.09
C VAL A 98 -2.29 -7.31 23.59
N LYS A 99 -1.20 -8.00 23.91
CA LYS A 99 -0.99 -9.41 23.51
C LYS A 99 -2.08 -10.36 24.02
N THR A 100 -2.78 -10.01 25.11
CA THR A 100 -3.88 -10.84 25.65
C THR A 100 -5.19 -10.67 24.91
N LEU A 101 -5.31 -9.66 24.03
CA LEU A 101 -6.55 -9.37 23.30
C LEU A 101 -6.83 -10.44 22.23
N PRO A 102 -8.11 -10.79 22.00
CA PRO A 102 -8.49 -11.70 20.93
C PRO A 102 -8.06 -11.16 19.57
N GLY A 103 -7.47 -12.02 18.74
CA GLY A 103 -7.03 -11.65 17.40
C GLY A 103 -5.60 -11.07 17.34
N ILE A 104 -4.94 -10.88 18.48
CA ILE A 104 -3.51 -10.53 18.56
C ILE A 104 -2.69 -11.82 18.70
N ALA A 105 -1.68 -11.98 17.85
CA ALA A 105 -0.76 -13.11 17.89
C ALA A 105 0.46 -12.82 18.75
N ASP A 106 1.08 -11.64 18.57
CA ASP A 106 2.24 -11.22 19.32
C ASP A 106 2.40 -9.69 19.32
N THR A 107 3.24 -9.20 20.23
CA THR A 107 3.68 -7.82 20.29
C THR A 107 5.20 -7.76 20.39
N LEU A 108 5.85 -7.10 19.44
CA LEU A 108 7.30 -6.95 19.42
C LEU A 108 7.69 -5.70 20.21
N ASN A 109 8.30 -5.95 21.37
CA ASN A 109 8.78 -4.87 22.24
C ASN A 109 10.10 -4.29 21.67
N PRO A 110 10.18 -2.97 21.37
CA PRO A 110 11.33 -2.35 20.76
C PRO A 110 12.59 -2.44 21.62
N PHE A 111 12.45 -2.35 22.93
CA PHE A 111 13.59 -2.38 23.85
C PHE A 111 14.20 -3.78 23.96
N THR A 112 13.38 -4.83 23.86
CA THR A 112 13.86 -6.22 23.83
C THR A 112 14.64 -6.49 22.54
N ILE A 113 14.11 -6.05 21.40
CA ILE A 113 14.78 -6.21 20.09
C ILE A 113 16.11 -5.44 20.09
N GLU A 114 16.11 -4.19 20.59
CA GLU A 114 17.33 -3.39 20.66
C GLU A 114 18.39 -4.05 21.58
N ALA A 115 17.97 -4.59 22.72
CA ALA A 115 18.88 -5.32 23.61
C ALA A 115 19.49 -6.56 22.93
N GLU A 116 18.71 -7.30 22.13
CA GLU A 116 19.21 -8.44 21.35
C GLU A 116 20.21 -8.00 20.27
N ILE A 117 19.93 -6.89 19.57
CA ILE A 117 20.87 -6.29 18.60
C ILE A 117 22.20 -5.94 19.27
N GLN A 118 22.15 -5.27 20.43
CA GLN A 118 23.36 -4.89 21.17
C GLN A 118 24.13 -6.10 21.70
N LYS A 119 23.41 -7.13 22.18
CA LYS A 119 24.00 -8.39 22.61
C LYS A 119 24.79 -9.06 21.48
N ARG A 120 24.19 -9.18 20.27
CA ARG A 120 24.89 -9.74 19.10
C ARG A 120 26.14 -8.95 18.72
N LYS A 121 26.08 -7.62 18.75
CA LYS A 121 27.25 -6.77 18.51
C LYS A 121 28.38 -7.06 19.52
N THR A 122 28.03 -7.23 20.80
CA THR A 122 28.99 -7.54 21.87
C THR A 122 29.57 -8.95 21.69
N GLU A 123 28.74 -9.95 21.36
CA GLU A 123 29.17 -11.33 21.13
C GLU A 123 30.21 -11.44 19.99
N VAL A 124 29.97 -10.69 18.89
CA VAL A 124 30.94 -10.65 17.77
C VAL A 124 32.24 -9.94 18.18
N ALA A 125 32.14 -8.84 18.90
CA ALA A 125 33.34 -8.13 19.40
C ALA A 125 34.15 -9.00 20.36
N ASP A 126 33.51 -9.69 21.30
CA ASP A 126 34.13 -10.65 22.22
C ASP A 126 34.72 -11.85 21.48
N GLY A 127 34.05 -12.30 20.42
CA GLY A 127 34.56 -13.37 19.54
C GLY A 127 35.87 -12.97 18.88
N TRP A 128 35.96 -11.77 18.31
CA TRP A 128 37.20 -11.25 17.72
C TRP A 128 38.33 -11.14 18.73
N LYS A 129 38.02 -10.71 19.96
CA LYS A 129 39.00 -10.69 21.04
C LYS A 129 39.53 -12.10 21.33
N LYS A 130 38.66 -13.10 21.47
CA LYS A 130 39.04 -14.50 21.67
C LYS A 130 39.95 -15.03 20.54
N ILE A 131 39.63 -14.70 19.27
CA ILE A 131 40.48 -15.08 18.13
C ILE A 131 41.89 -14.45 18.28
N THR A 132 41.94 -13.15 18.57
CA THR A 132 43.22 -12.44 18.74
C THR A 132 44.04 -13.01 19.87
N ASP A 133 43.43 -13.28 21.02
CA ASP A 133 44.06 -13.89 22.18
C ASP A 133 44.54 -15.31 21.88
N GLY A 134 43.71 -16.10 21.15
CA GLY A 134 44.05 -17.46 20.72
C GLY A 134 45.17 -17.50 19.67
N GLU A 135 45.20 -16.60 18.69
CA GLU A 135 46.28 -16.45 17.72
C GLU A 135 47.61 -16.18 18.43
N ALA A 136 47.59 -15.30 19.44
CA ALA A 136 48.76 -15.02 20.26
C ALA A 136 49.22 -16.24 21.05
N ALA A 137 48.29 -16.95 21.70
CA ALA A 137 48.59 -18.17 22.45
C ALA A 137 49.19 -19.30 21.57
N ILE A 138 48.74 -19.43 20.33
CA ILE A 138 49.31 -20.36 19.36
C ILE A 138 50.74 -19.97 18.98
N VAL A 139 51.02 -18.70 18.78
CA VAL A 139 52.36 -18.20 18.47
C VAL A 139 53.32 -18.51 19.64
N ASP A 140 52.93 -18.18 20.88
CA ASP A 140 53.68 -18.42 22.07
C ASP A 140 53.89 -19.94 22.30
N GLY A 141 52.86 -20.73 22.17
CA GLY A 141 52.92 -22.17 22.29
C GLY A 141 53.88 -22.82 21.27
N LYS A 142 53.84 -22.38 20.01
CA LYS A 142 54.80 -22.86 18.99
C LYS A 142 56.25 -22.49 19.34
N ALA A 143 56.45 -21.27 19.86
CA ALA A 143 57.79 -20.85 20.32
C ALA A 143 58.27 -21.73 21.50
N GLU A 144 57.40 -22.03 22.46
CA GLU A 144 57.75 -22.87 23.62
C GLU A 144 58.07 -24.33 23.19
N ILE A 145 57.27 -24.92 22.30
CA ILE A 145 57.52 -26.25 21.74
C ILE A 145 58.88 -26.27 21.03
N ALA A 146 59.15 -25.26 20.19
CA ALA A 146 60.44 -25.15 19.49
C ALA A 146 61.62 -25.07 20.46
N ALA A 147 61.54 -24.27 21.50
CA ALA A 147 62.54 -24.16 22.53
C ALA A 147 62.74 -25.46 23.30
N ASN A 148 61.68 -26.16 23.62
CA ASN A 148 61.76 -27.45 24.33
C ASN A 148 62.27 -28.58 23.43
N LYS A 149 61.98 -28.64 22.13
CA LYS A 149 62.58 -29.52 21.14
C LYS A 149 64.11 -29.32 21.10
N ILE A 150 64.61 -28.10 21.12
CA ILE A 150 66.04 -27.82 21.16
C ILE A 150 66.68 -28.37 22.45
N LYS A 151 66.07 -28.17 23.62
CA LYS A 151 66.56 -28.69 24.90
C LYS A 151 66.62 -30.23 24.91
N ILE A 152 65.64 -30.89 24.39
CA ILE A 152 65.60 -32.33 24.28
C ILE A 152 66.73 -32.81 23.34
N SER A 153 66.87 -32.21 22.16
CA SER A 153 67.94 -32.54 21.20
C SER A 153 69.30 -32.32 21.82
N ASP A 154 69.59 -31.20 22.49
CA ASP A 154 70.83 -30.94 23.18
C ASP A 154 71.08 -31.95 24.31
N GLY A 155 70.00 -32.35 25.02
CA GLY A 155 70.08 -33.39 26.05
C GLY A 155 70.49 -34.73 25.47
N LEU A 156 69.90 -35.17 24.35
CA LEU A 156 70.26 -36.37 23.67
C LEU A 156 71.69 -36.38 23.18
N VAL A 157 72.16 -35.30 22.56
CA VAL A 157 73.59 -35.15 22.14
C VAL A 157 74.55 -35.31 23.31
N LYS A 158 74.24 -34.67 24.46
CA LYS A 158 75.04 -34.82 25.68
C LYS A 158 75.08 -36.24 26.23
N LEU A 159 73.91 -36.91 26.18
CA LEU A 159 73.79 -38.34 26.60
C LEU A 159 74.61 -39.25 25.70
N ASP A 160 74.55 -39.02 24.37
CA ASP A 160 75.31 -39.78 23.39
C ASP A 160 76.80 -39.63 23.58
N ALA A 161 77.27 -38.42 23.83
CA ALA A 161 78.67 -38.15 24.16
C ALA A 161 79.11 -38.83 25.48
N ALA A 162 78.27 -38.75 26.52
CA ALA A 162 78.51 -39.41 27.79
C ALA A 162 78.54 -40.94 27.67
N GLU A 163 77.57 -41.51 26.85
CA GLU A 163 77.56 -42.97 26.59
C GLU A 163 78.78 -43.41 25.83
N ALA A 164 79.24 -42.68 24.82
CA ALA A 164 80.49 -43.00 24.09
C ALA A 164 81.73 -42.94 25.00
N ASP A 165 81.81 -41.94 25.90
CA ASP A 165 82.95 -41.85 26.89
C ASP A 165 82.95 -43.05 27.89
N LEU A 166 81.71 -43.35 28.43
CA LEU A 166 81.54 -44.52 29.31
C LEU A 166 81.92 -45.85 28.61
N LYS A 167 81.50 -45.99 27.35
CA LYS A 167 81.77 -47.20 26.52
C LYS A 167 83.30 -47.34 26.30
N LYS A 168 83.99 -46.20 25.98
CA LYS A 168 85.45 -46.18 25.84
C LYS A 168 86.12 -46.56 27.14
N LYS A 169 85.75 -46.00 28.29
CA LYS A 169 86.26 -46.29 29.61
C LYS A 169 85.96 -47.77 29.99
N SER A 170 84.74 -48.27 29.67
CA SER A 170 84.43 -49.70 29.94
C SER A 170 85.33 -50.62 29.16
N THR A 171 85.59 -50.36 27.88
CA THR A 171 86.44 -51.23 27.03
C THR A 171 87.89 -51.19 27.52
N GLN A 172 88.40 -50.05 27.87
CA GLN A 172 89.73 -49.91 28.43
C GLN A 172 89.89 -50.67 29.78
N LEU A 173 88.85 -50.54 30.61
CA LEU A 173 88.88 -51.19 31.91
C LEU A 173 88.75 -52.75 31.81
N GLU A 174 87.86 -53.17 30.89
CA GLU A 174 87.74 -54.67 30.62
C GLU A 174 89.03 -55.26 30.06
N ALA A 175 89.72 -54.50 29.14
CA ALA A 175 91.03 -54.96 28.64
C ALA A 175 92.10 -54.94 29.80
N GLY A 176 92.06 -53.92 30.65
CA GLY A 176 92.91 -53.88 31.81
C GLY A 176 92.70 -55.05 32.80
N ILE A 177 91.42 -55.31 33.10
CA ILE A 177 91.05 -56.45 33.96
C ILE A 177 91.47 -57.76 33.32
N ALA A 178 91.27 -57.97 32.04
CA ALA A 178 91.64 -59.17 31.30
C ALA A 178 93.16 -59.34 31.30
N GLN A 179 93.94 -58.28 31.09
CA GLN A 179 95.35 -58.28 31.09
C GLN A 179 95.97 -58.65 32.49
N MET A 180 95.42 -58.08 33.55
CA MET A 180 95.83 -58.35 34.92
C MET A 180 95.46 -59.79 35.31
N LYS A 181 94.33 -60.27 34.94
CA LYS A 181 93.92 -61.72 35.13
C LYS A 181 94.86 -62.63 34.40
N ALA A 182 95.25 -62.40 33.16
CA ALA A 182 96.13 -63.21 32.35
C ALA A 182 97.61 -63.16 32.94
N GLY A 183 98.00 -62.03 33.55
CA GLY A 183 99.27 -61.82 34.18
C GLY A 183 99.38 -62.40 35.60
N GLY A 184 98.34 -63.05 36.16
CA GLY A 184 98.35 -63.65 37.47
C GLY A 184 98.36 -62.66 38.67
N ALA A 185 97.86 -61.49 38.47
CA ALA A 185 97.80 -60.47 39.50
C ALA A 185 96.84 -60.86 40.68
N PRO A 186 97.24 -60.51 41.94
CA PRO A 186 96.42 -60.88 43.12
C PRO A 186 95.02 -60.31 43.02
N GLN A 187 94.00 -60.95 43.54
CA GLN A 187 92.59 -60.50 43.51
C GLN A 187 92.37 -59.10 44.11
N ALA A 188 93.15 -58.75 45.16
CA ALA A 188 93.07 -57.44 45.81
C ALA A 188 93.52 -56.29 44.92
N GLN A 189 94.23 -56.57 43.81
CA GLN A 189 94.54 -55.50 42.79
C GLN A 189 93.44 -55.40 41.66
N ILE A 190 92.68 -56.50 41.51
CA ILE A 190 91.61 -56.57 40.53
C ILE A 190 90.31 -55.99 41.11
N ASP A 191 90.02 -56.13 42.40
CA ASP A 191 88.77 -55.66 43.08
C ASP A 191 88.49 -54.19 42.88
N PRO A 192 89.46 -53.26 42.92
CA PRO A 192 89.17 -51.81 42.62
C PRO A 192 88.73 -51.61 41.20
N LEU A 193 89.21 -52.42 40.22
CA LEU A 193 88.79 -52.35 38.83
C LEU A 193 87.39 -52.92 38.62
N ILE A 194 87.05 -53.94 39.36
CA ILE A 194 85.69 -54.50 39.38
C ILE A 194 84.64 -53.43 39.94
N ALA A 195 85.12 -52.76 41.04
CA ALA A 195 84.34 -51.70 41.64
C ALA A 195 84.13 -50.47 40.65
N GLN A 196 85.12 -50.17 39.87
CA GLN A 196 85.12 -49.17 38.82
C GLN A 196 84.20 -49.61 37.68
N ARG A 197 84.16 -50.91 37.28
CA ARG A 197 83.17 -51.41 36.30
C ARG A 197 81.74 -51.31 36.77
N ALA A 198 81.48 -51.57 38.06
CA ALA A 198 80.19 -51.37 38.66
C ALA A 198 79.70 -49.93 38.61
N GLN A 199 80.65 -48.98 38.85
CA GLN A 199 80.34 -47.52 38.70
C GLN A 199 80.02 -47.12 37.26
N ILE A 200 80.74 -47.70 36.26
CA ILE A 200 80.44 -47.45 34.83
C ILE A 200 79.06 -48.06 34.45
N ALA A 201 78.78 -49.22 34.97
CA ALA A 201 77.45 -49.84 34.77
C ALA A 201 76.32 -49.04 35.36
N GLY A 202 76.57 -48.47 36.54
CA GLY A 202 75.67 -47.46 37.13
C GLY A 202 75.47 -46.23 36.23
N GLY A 203 76.58 -45.77 35.60
CA GLY A 203 76.51 -44.64 34.64
C GLY A 203 75.61 -44.95 33.39
N PHE A 204 75.70 -46.16 32.83
CA PHE A 204 74.89 -46.60 31.76
C PHE A 204 73.38 -46.70 32.18
N ALA A 205 73.12 -47.13 33.39
CA ALA A 205 71.77 -47.21 33.93
C ALA A 205 71.19 -45.80 34.09
N GLU A 206 71.98 -44.84 34.52
CA GLU A 206 71.56 -43.43 34.65
C GLU A 206 71.25 -42.83 33.24
N ILE A 207 72.15 -43.03 32.27
CA ILE A 207 71.94 -42.60 30.87
C ILE A 207 70.64 -43.15 30.31
N LYS A 208 70.38 -44.42 30.51
CA LYS A 208 69.18 -45.11 30.10
C LYS A 208 67.98 -44.48 30.74
N LYS A 209 68.02 -44.15 32.01
CA LYS A 209 66.93 -43.49 32.72
C LYS A 209 66.73 -42.07 32.21
N GLN A 210 67.75 -41.30 31.93
CA GLN A 210 67.65 -39.94 31.38
C GLN A 210 67.13 -39.94 29.92
N ARG A 211 67.56 -40.92 29.12
CA ARG A 211 67.01 -41.14 27.77
C ARG A 211 65.51 -41.40 27.80
N ALA A 212 65.06 -42.27 28.70
CA ALA A 212 63.65 -42.56 28.87
C ALA A 212 62.85 -41.33 29.29
N ALA A 213 63.43 -40.47 30.13
CA ALA A 213 62.81 -39.21 30.53
C ALA A 213 62.73 -38.23 29.37
N LEU A 214 63.77 -38.15 28.51
CA LEU A 214 63.72 -37.29 27.32
C LEU A 214 62.74 -37.82 26.28
N ALA A 215 62.62 -39.10 26.04
CA ALA A 215 61.66 -39.75 25.16
C ALA A 215 60.23 -39.49 25.64
N ALA A 216 59.96 -39.60 26.95
CA ALA A 216 58.63 -39.17 27.50
C ALA A 216 58.35 -37.65 27.35
N GLY A 217 59.44 -36.86 27.31
CA GLY A 217 59.36 -35.43 26.99
C GLY A 217 58.96 -35.16 25.52
N GLU A 218 59.55 -35.93 24.58
CA GLU A 218 59.23 -35.88 23.16
C GLU A 218 57.78 -36.30 22.90
N GLU A 219 57.30 -37.35 23.56
CA GLU A 219 55.91 -37.76 23.45
C GLU A 219 54.91 -36.69 23.91
N LYS A 220 55.22 -36.01 25.04
CA LYS A 220 54.41 -34.87 25.53
C LYS A 220 54.46 -33.69 24.59
N LEU A 221 55.60 -33.42 23.98
CA LEU A 221 55.71 -32.32 23.02
C LEU A 221 54.97 -32.61 21.73
N ALA A 222 54.96 -33.86 21.24
CA ALA A 222 54.18 -34.27 20.08
C ALA A 222 52.67 -34.13 20.34
N ALA A 223 52.19 -34.51 21.54
CA ALA A 223 50.81 -34.30 21.94
C ALA A 223 50.44 -32.80 21.99
N ALA A 224 51.31 -31.98 22.60
CA ALA A 224 51.09 -30.51 22.65
C ALA A 224 51.14 -29.85 21.25
N GLU A 225 51.96 -30.38 20.33
CA GLU A 225 51.98 -29.91 18.93
C GLU A 225 50.68 -30.22 18.16
N LEU A 226 50.12 -31.44 18.42
CA LEU A 226 48.84 -31.83 17.87
C LEU A 226 47.71 -30.97 18.41
N ASP A 227 47.66 -30.75 19.72
CA ASP A 227 46.66 -29.90 20.36
C ASP A 227 46.72 -28.46 19.81
N LEU A 228 47.92 -27.92 19.62
CA LEU A 228 48.13 -26.59 19.02
C LEU A 228 47.68 -26.52 17.55
N THR A 229 47.86 -27.59 16.80
CA THR A 229 47.44 -27.68 15.39
C THR A 229 45.94 -27.72 15.32
N THR A 230 45.29 -28.54 16.13
CA THR A 230 43.82 -28.59 16.22
C THR A 230 43.23 -27.27 16.67
N GLY A 231 43.82 -26.64 17.70
CA GLY A 231 43.41 -25.31 18.15
C GLY A 231 43.60 -24.21 17.08
N ALA A 232 44.62 -24.35 16.22
CA ALA A 232 44.80 -23.42 15.10
C ALA A 232 43.74 -23.62 13.99
N GLU A 233 43.33 -24.87 13.70
CA GLU A 233 42.26 -25.15 12.75
C GLU A 233 40.92 -24.64 13.27
N ASP A 234 40.62 -24.85 14.56
CA ASP A 234 39.40 -24.31 15.20
C ASP A 234 39.35 -22.79 15.16
N LEU A 235 40.48 -22.11 15.36
CA LEU A 235 40.58 -20.66 15.25
C LEU A 235 40.35 -20.15 13.81
N VAL A 236 40.85 -20.86 12.80
CA VAL A 236 40.59 -20.54 11.39
C VAL A 236 39.11 -20.63 11.07
N SER A 237 38.44 -21.71 11.50
CA SER A 237 37.00 -21.88 11.34
C SER A 237 36.23 -20.79 12.09
N GLY A 238 36.53 -20.58 13.38
CA GLY A 238 35.84 -19.52 14.16
C GLY A 238 36.05 -18.11 13.60
N LYS A 239 37.22 -17.83 13.01
CA LYS A 239 37.49 -16.57 12.31
C LYS A 239 36.63 -16.41 11.05
N ALA A 240 36.44 -17.47 10.29
CA ALA A 240 35.55 -17.46 9.12
C ALA A 240 34.09 -17.18 9.54
N ASP A 241 33.62 -17.85 10.59
CA ASP A 241 32.27 -17.62 11.12
C ASP A 241 32.05 -16.18 11.62
N LEU A 242 33.06 -15.61 12.32
CA LEU A 242 33.01 -14.23 12.76
C LEU A 242 33.03 -13.22 11.60
N GLN A 243 33.76 -13.53 10.53
CA GLN A 243 33.72 -12.68 9.31
C GLN A 243 32.34 -12.64 8.69
N LEU A 244 31.61 -13.77 8.64
CA LEU A 244 30.24 -13.82 8.19
C LEU A 244 29.31 -13.03 9.12
N ALA A 245 29.48 -13.16 10.43
CA ALA A 245 28.73 -12.39 11.42
C ALA A 245 28.97 -10.88 11.28
N ASP A 246 30.20 -10.47 11.01
CA ASP A 246 30.56 -9.05 10.74
C ASP A 246 29.88 -8.52 9.48
N GLN A 247 29.83 -9.31 8.40
CA GLN A 247 29.11 -8.94 7.18
C GLN A 247 27.62 -8.72 7.45
N LEU A 248 27.00 -9.59 8.25
CA LEU A 248 25.60 -9.44 8.64
C LEU A 248 25.38 -8.20 9.54
N LEU A 249 26.29 -7.93 10.48
CA LEU A 249 26.24 -6.73 11.30
C LEU A 249 26.45 -5.45 10.46
N ALA A 250 27.36 -5.49 9.49
CA ALA A 250 27.59 -4.36 8.58
C ALA A 250 26.34 -4.07 7.73
N ALA A 251 25.70 -5.09 7.19
CA ALA A 251 24.47 -4.96 6.41
C ALA A 251 23.30 -4.43 7.27
N SER A 252 23.22 -4.78 8.55
CA SER A 252 22.16 -4.34 9.47
C SER A 252 22.53 -3.13 10.32
N LYS A 253 23.65 -2.47 10.07
CA LYS A 253 24.24 -1.42 10.93
C LYS A 253 23.26 -0.30 11.30
N ASN A 254 22.43 0.14 10.34
CA ASN A 254 21.51 1.25 10.53
C ASN A 254 20.11 0.79 10.96
N PHE A 255 19.91 -0.50 11.21
CA PHE A 255 18.65 -1.00 11.73
C PHE A 255 18.62 -0.89 13.26
N SER A 256 17.58 -0.23 13.79
CA SER A 256 17.30 -0.11 15.21
C SER A 256 15.79 0.06 15.42
N THR A 257 15.30 -0.39 16.55
CA THR A 257 13.91 -0.18 16.99
C THR A 257 13.77 0.95 18.00
N VAL A 258 14.90 1.51 18.45
CA VAL A 258 14.97 2.70 19.31
C VAL A 258 15.86 3.73 18.63
N SER A 259 15.39 4.98 18.55
CA SER A 259 16.15 6.06 17.90
C SER A 259 17.53 6.27 18.54
N ALA A 260 18.46 6.79 17.76
CA ALA A 260 19.85 7.02 18.23
C ALA A 260 19.95 7.94 19.45
N ASP A 261 19.03 8.89 19.56
CA ASP A 261 18.91 9.79 20.73
C ASP A 261 18.13 9.16 21.89
N GLY A 262 17.50 8.00 21.70
CA GLY A 262 16.75 7.27 22.71
C GLY A 262 15.38 7.88 23.07
N THR A 263 14.82 8.75 22.23
CA THR A 263 13.57 9.49 22.47
C THR A 263 12.36 8.86 21.79
N VAL A 264 12.56 8.01 20.78
CA VAL A 264 11.51 7.35 20.01
C VAL A 264 11.75 5.84 19.98
N ALA A 265 10.67 5.05 20.09
CA ALA A 265 10.72 3.59 20.00
C ALA A 265 9.57 3.05 19.13
N LEU A 266 9.88 2.07 18.26
CA LEU A 266 8.96 1.45 17.32
C LEU A 266 8.58 0.04 17.77
N ALA A 267 7.36 -0.14 18.22
CA ALA A 267 6.79 -1.46 18.48
C ALA A 267 5.97 -1.96 17.29
N THR A 268 5.78 -3.27 17.20
CA THR A 268 4.92 -3.89 16.19
C THR A 268 3.91 -4.81 16.86
N ILE A 269 2.64 -4.65 16.51
CA ILE A 269 1.56 -5.57 16.87
C ILE A 269 1.38 -6.53 15.71
N GLN A 270 1.42 -7.84 15.99
CA GLN A 270 1.15 -8.89 15.01
C GLN A 270 -0.22 -9.50 15.28
N PHE A 271 -1.02 -9.66 14.23
CA PHE A 271 -2.36 -10.21 14.30
C PHE A 271 -2.37 -11.71 14.00
N THR A 272 -3.46 -12.40 14.34
CA THR A 272 -3.60 -13.84 14.08
C THR A 272 -3.95 -14.16 12.63
N VAL A 273 -4.44 -13.15 11.87
CA VAL A 273 -4.88 -13.27 10.47
C VAL A 273 -4.07 -12.33 9.57
N PRO A 274 -4.03 -12.58 8.25
CA PRO A 274 -3.46 -11.64 7.30
C PRO A 274 -4.13 -10.26 7.38
N GLY A 275 -3.38 -9.20 7.08
CA GLY A 275 -3.90 -7.81 7.16
C GLY A 275 -5.15 -7.56 6.31
N ALA A 276 -5.31 -8.33 5.21
CA ALA A 276 -6.50 -8.28 4.35
C ALA A 276 -7.79 -8.74 5.05
N ASP A 277 -7.67 -9.69 5.98
CA ASP A 277 -8.79 -10.31 6.69
C ASP A 277 -8.99 -9.73 8.10
N LEU A 278 -8.19 -8.73 8.45
CA LEU A 278 -8.19 -8.13 9.77
C LEU A 278 -9.42 -7.25 9.99
N GLU A 279 -10.22 -7.60 10.98
CA GLU A 279 -11.44 -6.90 11.34
C GLU A 279 -11.15 -5.58 12.07
N GLU A 280 -11.96 -4.55 11.78
CA GLU A 280 -11.85 -3.23 12.40
C GLU A 280 -11.94 -3.28 13.96
N PRO A 281 -12.88 -4.02 14.59
CA PRO A 281 -12.95 -4.09 16.04
C PRO A 281 -11.69 -4.64 16.73
N ILE A 282 -10.94 -5.53 16.07
CA ILE A 282 -9.68 -6.06 16.60
C ILE A 282 -8.60 -4.97 16.60
N ARG A 283 -8.53 -4.16 15.54
CA ARG A 283 -7.61 -3.02 15.47
C ARG A 283 -7.96 -1.95 16.50
N GLU A 284 -9.24 -1.60 16.58
CA GLU A 284 -9.74 -0.63 17.56
C GLU A 284 -9.43 -1.08 18.99
N ALA A 285 -9.69 -2.33 19.33
CA ALA A 285 -9.39 -2.87 20.65
C ALA A 285 -7.90 -2.75 21.01
N ALA A 286 -7.00 -3.01 20.06
CA ALA A 286 -5.55 -2.87 20.25
C ALA A 286 -5.13 -1.40 20.44
N VAL A 287 -5.69 -0.50 19.64
CA VAL A 287 -5.44 0.94 19.73
C VAL A 287 -5.98 1.52 21.05
N ASP A 288 -7.19 1.15 21.43
CA ASP A 288 -7.83 1.66 22.65
C ASP A 288 -7.15 1.13 23.91
N SER A 289 -6.75 -0.15 23.93
CA SER A 289 -5.95 -0.71 25.02
C SER A 289 -4.66 0.10 25.27
N LEU A 290 -3.95 0.50 24.21
CA LEU A 290 -2.73 1.31 24.35
C LEU A 290 -3.02 2.76 24.77
N LYS A 291 -4.13 3.35 24.30
CA LYS A 291 -4.54 4.69 24.75
C LYS A 291 -4.94 4.69 26.22
N ASP A 292 -5.66 3.65 26.64
CA ASP A 292 -6.15 3.50 28.01
C ASP A 292 -5.02 3.17 29.01
N ALA A 293 -3.90 2.61 28.53
CA ALA A 293 -2.70 2.36 29.33
C ALA A 293 -2.11 3.63 29.97
N ASN A 294 -2.48 4.83 29.44
CA ASN A 294 -2.14 6.16 29.97
C ASN A 294 -0.69 6.25 30.45
N LEU A 295 0.26 6.12 29.54
CA LEU A 295 1.71 6.17 29.82
C LEU A 295 2.16 7.62 30.07
N PRO A 296 2.49 8.04 31.31
CA PRO A 296 2.81 9.43 31.62
C PRO A 296 4.06 9.91 30.86
N GLY A 297 3.96 11.02 30.15
CA GLY A 297 5.09 11.62 29.41
C GLY A 297 5.51 10.86 28.16
N ILE A 298 4.71 9.91 27.68
CA ILE A 298 4.92 9.17 26.43
C ILE A 298 3.73 9.41 25.51
N ASN A 299 3.98 9.98 24.35
CA ASN A 299 3.00 10.07 23.27
C ASN A 299 2.97 8.73 22.52
N ILE A 300 1.77 8.26 22.21
CA ILE A 300 1.56 7.02 21.49
C ILE A 300 0.88 7.36 20.15
N GLU A 301 1.53 7.01 19.04
CA GLU A 301 0.99 7.22 17.71
C GLU A 301 0.93 5.88 16.95
N PHE A 302 -0.03 5.75 16.06
CA PHE A 302 -0.36 4.49 15.40
C PHE A 302 -0.22 4.61 13.89
N SER A 303 0.36 3.61 13.25
CA SER A 303 0.43 3.54 11.79
C SER A 303 -0.96 3.45 11.14
N GLN A 304 -1.02 3.76 9.85
CA GLN A 304 -2.25 3.70 9.07
C GLN A 304 -2.90 2.30 9.11
N ASP A 305 -2.10 1.23 9.23
CA ASP A 305 -2.60 -0.14 9.28
C ASP A 305 -3.44 -0.43 10.53
N LEU A 306 -3.16 0.27 11.64
CA LEU A 306 -3.93 0.17 12.90
C LEU A 306 -5.16 1.08 12.93
N THR A 307 -5.12 2.23 12.25
CA THR A 307 -6.12 3.29 12.39
C THR A 307 -7.11 3.36 11.24
N ARG A 308 -6.92 2.56 10.17
CA ARG A 308 -7.83 2.55 9.03
C ARG A 308 -9.22 2.11 9.46
N SER A 309 -10.16 3.07 9.53
CA SER A 309 -11.58 2.84 9.79
C SER A 309 -12.37 2.87 8.48
N VAL A 310 -13.37 2.00 8.40
CA VAL A 310 -14.30 1.89 7.26
C VAL A 310 -15.71 2.30 7.70
N SER A 311 -15.93 2.46 9.00
CA SER A 311 -17.25 2.70 9.60
C SER A 311 -17.83 4.08 9.24
N GLU A 312 -17.02 5.07 8.94
CA GLU A 312 -17.45 6.42 8.59
C GLU A 312 -17.45 6.64 7.07
N ILE A 313 -18.47 6.10 6.38
CA ILE A 313 -18.67 6.30 4.93
C ILE A 313 -19.01 7.76 4.59
N LEU A 314 -19.63 8.51 5.51
CA LEU A 314 -20.04 9.91 5.36
C LEU A 314 -19.42 10.77 6.46
N GLY A 315 -18.42 11.54 6.11
CA GLY A 315 -17.82 12.53 6.99
C GLY A 315 -18.49 13.90 6.93
N VAL A 316 -17.90 14.85 7.65
CA VAL A 316 -18.40 16.26 7.69
C VAL A 316 -18.36 16.92 6.30
N GLY A 317 -17.33 16.62 5.48
CA GLY A 317 -17.18 17.19 4.14
C GLY A 317 -18.32 16.79 3.20
N GLU A 318 -18.72 15.55 3.21
CA GLU A 318 -19.81 14.99 2.40
C GLU A 318 -21.16 15.56 2.80
N ILE A 319 -21.41 15.70 4.11
CA ILE A 319 -22.65 16.31 4.64
C ILE A 319 -22.73 17.79 4.24
N LEU A 320 -21.62 18.53 4.33
CA LEU A 320 -21.55 19.92 3.90
C LEU A 320 -21.78 20.06 2.39
N GLY A 321 -21.14 19.22 1.57
CA GLY A 321 -21.34 19.17 0.13
C GLY A 321 -22.80 18.95 -0.25
N LEU A 322 -23.46 18.00 0.39
CA LEU A 322 -24.90 17.73 0.21
C LEU A 322 -25.77 18.92 0.67
N GLY A 323 -25.42 19.55 1.79
CA GLY A 323 -26.09 20.75 2.29
C GLY A 323 -26.00 21.92 1.30
N ILE A 324 -24.80 22.18 0.75
CA ILE A 324 -24.62 23.23 -0.27
C ILE A 324 -25.39 22.89 -1.54
N ALA A 325 -25.39 21.62 -2.00
CA ALA A 325 -26.20 21.19 -3.12
C ALA A 325 -27.70 21.41 -2.90
N ALA A 326 -28.20 21.17 -1.69
CA ALA A 326 -29.59 21.47 -1.32
C ALA A 326 -29.89 22.97 -1.36
N VAL A 327 -28.95 23.83 -0.94
CA VAL A 327 -29.08 25.29 -1.05
C VAL A 327 -29.09 25.75 -2.51
N VAL A 328 -28.21 25.21 -3.36
CA VAL A 328 -28.20 25.48 -4.80
C VAL A 328 -29.55 25.08 -5.44
N LEU A 329 -30.06 23.91 -5.11
CA LEU A 329 -31.38 23.46 -5.55
C LEU A 329 -32.49 24.40 -5.07
N PHE A 330 -32.44 24.86 -3.82
CA PHE A 330 -33.42 25.79 -3.28
C PHE A 330 -33.41 27.14 -4.02
N ILE A 331 -32.24 27.72 -4.27
CA ILE A 331 -32.10 28.96 -5.03
C ILE A 331 -32.68 28.81 -6.43
N MET A 332 -32.42 27.67 -7.09
CA MET A 332 -32.90 27.44 -8.44
C MET A 332 -34.38 27.15 -8.54
N LEU A 333 -34.91 26.35 -7.63
CA LEU A 333 -36.28 25.87 -7.69
C LEU A 333 -37.26 26.77 -6.91
N GLY A 334 -36.74 27.60 -5.99
CA GLY A 334 -37.52 28.58 -5.21
C GLY A 334 -38.50 27.94 -4.21
N THR A 335 -38.35 26.62 -3.93
CA THR A 335 -39.20 25.91 -2.96
C THR A 335 -38.39 24.84 -2.21
N PHE A 336 -38.62 24.72 -0.89
CA PHE A 336 -38.00 23.65 -0.09
C PHE A 336 -38.43 22.25 -0.54
N ILE A 337 -39.70 22.08 -0.95
CA ILE A 337 -40.21 20.80 -1.40
C ILE A 337 -39.55 20.39 -2.73
N GLY A 338 -39.39 21.36 -3.65
CA GLY A 338 -38.69 21.13 -4.91
C GLY A 338 -37.24 20.75 -4.73
N ALA A 339 -36.53 21.43 -3.80
CA ALA A 339 -35.12 21.14 -3.50
C ALA A 339 -34.93 19.83 -2.75
N GLY A 340 -35.79 19.53 -1.77
CA GLY A 340 -35.68 18.34 -0.93
C GLY A 340 -36.04 17.03 -1.63
N MET A 341 -36.94 17.08 -2.62
CA MET A 341 -37.39 15.86 -3.30
C MET A 341 -36.26 15.10 -4.02
N PRO A 342 -35.43 15.75 -4.89
CA PRO A 342 -34.30 15.06 -5.53
C PRO A 342 -33.29 14.49 -4.53
N VAL A 343 -33.01 15.24 -3.46
CA VAL A 343 -32.07 14.83 -2.40
C VAL A 343 -32.59 13.59 -1.68
N LEU A 344 -33.86 13.59 -1.25
CA LEU A 344 -34.46 12.44 -0.56
C LEU A 344 -34.49 11.18 -1.44
N LEU A 345 -34.83 11.33 -2.72
CA LEU A 345 -34.85 10.21 -3.66
C LEU A 345 -33.43 9.66 -3.93
N ALA A 346 -32.43 10.53 -4.01
CA ALA A 346 -31.04 10.11 -4.14
C ALA A 346 -30.57 9.36 -2.89
N ILE A 347 -30.90 9.84 -1.68
CA ILE A 347 -30.58 9.13 -0.42
C ILE A 347 -31.20 7.74 -0.38
N VAL A 348 -32.46 7.57 -0.81
CA VAL A 348 -33.09 6.25 -0.92
C VAL A 348 -32.33 5.35 -1.90
N GLY A 349 -31.94 5.88 -3.07
CA GLY A 349 -31.18 5.14 -4.08
C GLY A 349 -29.80 4.71 -3.56
N VAL A 350 -29.11 5.61 -2.92
CA VAL A 350 -27.82 5.33 -2.27
C VAL A 350 -27.97 4.29 -1.16
N GLY A 351 -29.00 4.42 -0.33
CA GLY A 351 -29.27 3.43 0.72
C GLY A 351 -29.50 2.03 0.16
N ILE A 352 -30.25 1.90 -0.93
CA ILE A 352 -30.48 0.60 -1.59
C ILE A 352 -29.17 0.06 -2.19
N SER A 353 -28.42 0.87 -2.93
CA SER A 353 -27.19 0.42 -3.60
C SER A 353 -26.11 0.06 -2.61
N ALA A 354 -25.88 0.87 -1.57
CA ALA A 354 -24.91 0.61 -0.52
C ALA A 354 -25.27 -0.64 0.30
N SER A 355 -26.54 -0.77 0.70
CA SER A 355 -26.99 -1.96 1.43
C SER A 355 -26.89 -3.24 0.57
N THR A 356 -27.18 -3.14 -0.73
CA THR A 356 -27.02 -4.28 -1.64
C THR A 356 -25.54 -4.66 -1.79
N THR A 357 -24.65 -3.67 -1.90
CA THR A 357 -23.19 -3.89 -1.95
C THR A 357 -22.70 -4.59 -0.69
N LEU A 358 -23.12 -4.13 0.50
CA LEU A 358 -22.76 -4.75 1.77
C LEU A 358 -23.31 -6.17 1.90
N ALA A 359 -24.54 -6.43 1.46
CA ALA A 359 -25.10 -7.78 1.45
C ALA A 359 -24.32 -8.72 0.52
N LEU A 360 -23.91 -8.25 -0.66
CA LEU A 360 -23.09 -9.02 -1.60
C LEU A 360 -21.66 -9.25 -1.12
N ALA A 361 -21.14 -8.42 -0.22
CA ALA A 361 -19.82 -8.60 0.37
C ALA A 361 -19.69 -9.91 1.19
N SER A 362 -20.82 -10.54 1.56
CA SER A 362 -20.82 -11.87 2.19
C SER A 362 -20.42 -13.01 1.23
N VAL A 363 -20.55 -12.82 -0.07
CA VAL A 363 -20.30 -13.84 -1.09
C VAL A 363 -19.10 -13.47 -1.96
N ILE A 364 -18.85 -12.18 -2.14
CA ILE A 364 -17.79 -11.65 -3.00
C ILE A 364 -16.87 -10.77 -2.14
N SER A 365 -15.58 -11.08 -2.08
CA SER A 365 -14.60 -10.26 -1.37
C SER A 365 -14.50 -8.87 -2.01
N MET A 366 -14.88 -7.82 -1.29
CA MET A 366 -14.90 -6.45 -1.75
C MET A 366 -14.01 -5.55 -0.91
N THR A 367 -13.38 -4.57 -1.56
CA THR A 367 -12.61 -3.55 -0.85
C THR A 367 -13.54 -2.55 -0.16
N SER A 368 -13.07 -2.00 0.95
CA SER A 368 -13.78 -0.99 1.74
C SER A 368 -14.12 0.30 0.95
N THR A 369 -13.35 0.62 -0.08
CA THR A 369 -13.57 1.77 -0.97
C THR A 369 -14.74 1.56 -1.95
N THR A 370 -15.15 0.30 -2.20
CA THR A 370 -16.22 -0.02 -3.16
C THR A 370 -17.59 0.60 -2.80
N PRO A 371 -18.11 0.49 -1.56
CA PRO A 371 -19.36 1.15 -1.18
C PRO A 371 -19.28 2.68 -1.28
N VAL A 372 -18.15 3.28 -0.89
CA VAL A 372 -17.97 4.74 -0.87
C VAL A 372 -18.13 5.34 -2.27
N LEU A 373 -17.53 4.72 -3.29
CA LEU A 373 -17.71 5.14 -4.68
C LEU A 373 -19.17 5.00 -5.13
N GLY A 374 -19.86 3.92 -4.76
CA GLY A 374 -21.26 3.73 -5.04
C GLY A 374 -22.14 4.82 -4.42
N VAL A 375 -21.85 5.22 -3.19
CA VAL A 375 -22.53 6.32 -2.48
C VAL A 375 -22.28 7.65 -3.19
N MET A 376 -21.05 7.98 -3.51
CA MET A 376 -20.66 9.22 -4.16
C MET A 376 -21.34 9.38 -5.52
N LEU A 377 -21.29 8.34 -6.36
CA LEU A 377 -21.91 8.34 -7.68
C LEU A 377 -23.44 8.35 -7.59
N GLY A 378 -24.02 7.49 -6.76
CA GLY A 378 -25.46 7.39 -6.58
C GLY A 378 -26.07 8.69 -6.08
N LEU A 379 -25.38 9.41 -5.20
CA LEU A 379 -25.84 10.70 -4.67
C LEU A 379 -25.81 11.79 -5.75
N ALA A 380 -24.66 12.00 -6.39
CA ALA A 380 -24.48 13.06 -7.38
C ALA A 380 -25.41 12.86 -8.59
N VAL A 381 -25.38 11.68 -9.18
CA VAL A 381 -26.16 11.34 -10.38
C VAL A 381 -27.65 11.20 -10.07
N GLY A 382 -28.01 10.66 -8.91
CA GLY A 382 -29.40 10.52 -8.46
C GLY A 382 -30.12 11.85 -8.30
N ILE A 383 -29.44 12.85 -7.70
CA ILE A 383 -29.96 14.24 -7.59
C ILE A 383 -30.15 14.83 -8.98
N ASP A 384 -29.16 14.73 -9.85
CA ASP A 384 -29.17 15.31 -11.18
C ASP A 384 -30.26 14.72 -12.06
N TYR A 385 -30.40 13.42 -12.12
CA TYR A 385 -31.42 12.74 -12.92
C TYR A 385 -32.85 13.07 -12.47
N ALA A 386 -33.08 13.14 -11.18
CA ALA A 386 -34.36 13.59 -10.65
C ALA A 386 -34.65 15.06 -11.00
N LEU A 387 -33.62 15.93 -10.95
CA LEU A 387 -33.71 17.33 -11.31
C LEU A 387 -34.13 17.54 -12.78
N PHE A 388 -33.57 16.76 -13.70
CA PHE A 388 -33.95 16.87 -15.13
C PHE A 388 -35.45 16.66 -15.37
N ILE A 389 -36.02 15.62 -14.80
CA ILE A 389 -37.46 15.30 -14.95
C ILE A 389 -38.29 16.37 -14.24
N LEU A 390 -37.92 16.75 -13.02
CA LEU A 390 -38.60 17.78 -12.24
C LEU A 390 -38.61 19.13 -12.96
N ASN A 391 -37.50 19.58 -13.54
CA ASN A 391 -37.42 20.86 -14.21
C ASN A 391 -38.27 20.90 -15.49
N ARG A 392 -38.28 19.79 -16.25
CA ARG A 392 -39.18 19.66 -17.43
C ARG A 392 -40.64 19.72 -17.03
N HIS A 393 -41.05 19.00 -15.98
CA HIS A 393 -42.40 19.05 -15.43
C HIS A 393 -42.79 20.46 -14.97
N ARG A 394 -41.93 21.17 -14.23
CA ARG A 394 -42.20 22.57 -13.81
C ARG A 394 -42.44 23.51 -14.99
N ARG A 395 -41.64 23.41 -16.07
CA ARG A 395 -41.83 24.26 -17.26
C ARG A 395 -43.18 23.99 -17.92
N GLN A 396 -43.57 22.72 -18.03
CA GLN A 396 -44.82 22.35 -18.63
C GLN A 396 -46.04 22.77 -17.79
N LEU A 397 -45.94 22.68 -16.45
CA LEU A 397 -46.98 23.23 -15.56
C LEU A 397 -47.15 24.76 -15.74
N LYS A 398 -46.04 25.51 -15.84
CA LYS A 398 -46.10 26.95 -16.12
C LYS A 398 -46.70 27.28 -17.49
N ALA A 399 -46.56 26.41 -18.45
CA ALA A 399 -47.18 26.52 -19.75
C ALA A 399 -48.68 26.09 -19.78
N GLY A 400 -49.24 25.66 -18.62
CA GLY A 400 -50.63 25.31 -18.48
C GLY A 400 -50.96 23.86 -18.86
N VAL A 401 -49.96 23.00 -19.04
CA VAL A 401 -50.18 21.57 -19.29
C VAL A 401 -50.73 20.91 -18.03
N GLU A 402 -51.75 20.05 -18.23
CA GLU A 402 -52.35 19.30 -17.12
C GLU A 402 -51.30 18.46 -16.38
N MET A 403 -51.43 18.37 -15.07
CA MET A 403 -50.38 17.79 -14.18
C MET A 403 -49.94 16.39 -14.58
N ARG A 404 -50.91 15.45 -14.80
CA ARG A 404 -50.57 14.07 -15.13
C ARG A 404 -49.98 13.96 -16.53
N GLU A 405 -50.51 14.72 -17.46
CA GLU A 405 -49.98 14.83 -18.81
C GLU A 405 -48.54 15.35 -18.81
N SER A 406 -48.29 16.42 -18.02
CA SER A 406 -46.96 16.98 -17.83
C SER A 406 -45.99 15.98 -17.21
N ILE A 407 -46.37 15.15 -16.21
CA ILE A 407 -45.54 14.10 -15.65
C ILE A 407 -45.22 13.06 -16.72
N GLY A 408 -46.21 12.62 -17.49
CA GLY A 408 -45.99 11.67 -18.58
C GLY A 408 -45.05 12.22 -19.65
N LEU A 409 -45.24 13.46 -20.10
CA LEU A 409 -44.39 14.11 -21.09
C LEU A 409 -42.97 14.36 -20.57
N ALA A 410 -42.80 14.79 -19.32
CA ALA A 410 -41.50 14.98 -18.72
C ALA A 410 -40.72 13.67 -18.61
N THR A 411 -41.39 12.59 -18.20
CA THR A 411 -40.76 11.24 -18.12
C THR A 411 -40.46 10.69 -19.52
N GLY A 412 -41.31 10.92 -20.48
CA GLY A 412 -41.10 10.48 -21.88
C GLY A 412 -40.01 11.23 -22.62
N THR A 413 -39.77 12.52 -22.28
CA THR A 413 -38.73 13.35 -22.90
C THR A 413 -37.43 13.38 -22.10
N SER A 414 -37.41 14.04 -20.95
CA SER A 414 -36.23 14.12 -20.10
C SER A 414 -35.84 12.76 -19.51
N GLY A 415 -36.78 11.92 -19.14
CA GLY A 415 -36.53 10.55 -18.70
C GLY A 415 -35.88 9.65 -19.77
N ASN A 416 -36.18 9.92 -21.07
CA ASN A 416 -35.46 9.22 -22.15
C ASN A 416 -33.97 9.63 -22.22
N ALA A 417 -33.67 10.91 -22.02
CA ALA A 417 -32.30 11.37 -21.93
C ALA A 417 -31.58 10.79 -20.71
N VAL A 418 -32.24 10.80 -19.53
CA VAL A 418 -31.70 10.19 -18.29
C VAL A 418 -31.41 8.70 -18.47
N LEU A 419 -32.27 7.96 -19.17
CA LEU A 419 -32.06 6.53 -19.43
C LEU A 419 -30.83 6.30 -20.33
N PHE A 420 -30.67 7.07 -21.41
CA PHE A 420 -29.48 6.97 -22.26
C PHE A 420 -28.22 7.36 -21.51
N ALA A 421 -28.27 8.44 -20.77
CA ALA A 421 -27.22 8.92 -19.92
C ALA A 421 -26.76 7.86 -18.91
N GLY A 422 -27.70 7.28 -18.17
CA GLY A 422 -27.39 6.23 -17.23
C GLY A 422 -26.81 4.96 -17.89
N ILE A 423 -27.28 4.59 -19.07
CA ILE A 423 -26.72 3.45 -19.83
C ILE A 423 -25.26 3.74 -20.24
N THR A 424 -24.92 4.97 -20.65
CA THR A 424 -23.53 5.32 -20.97
C THR A 424 -22.60 5.20 -19.78
N VAL A 425 -23.02 5.71 -18.61
CA VAL A 425 -22.24 5.58 -17.36
C VAL A 425 -22.09 4.12 -16.96
N ILE A 426 -23.16 3.33 -17.00
CA ILE A 426 -23.13 1.89 -16.68
C ILE A 426 -22.16 1.14 -17.59
N ILE A 427 -22.21 1.41 -18.91
CA ILE A 427 -21.27 0.78 -19.85
C ILE A 427 -19.82 1.15 -19.55
N ALA A 428 -19.55 2.42 -19.27
CA ALA A 428 -18.20 2.88 -18.95
C ALA A 428 -17.66 2.28 -17.63
N LEU A 429 -18.51 2.20 -16.60
CA LEU A 429 -18.14 1.57 -15.32
C LEU A 429 -18.03 0.04 -15.46
N ALA A 430 -18.91 -0.61 -16.20
CA ALA A 430 -18.85 -2.05 -16.46
C ALA A 430 -17.59 -2.42 -17.27
N ALA A 431 -17.10 -1.54 -18.15
CA ALA A 431 -15.87 -1.72 -18.89
C ALA A 431 -14.63 -1.79 -17.98
N LEU A 432 -14.71 -1.36 -16.71
CA LEU A 432 -13.64 -1.55 -15.71
C LEU A 432 -13.31 -3.03 -15.49
N ASN A 433 -14.26 -3.95 -15.73
CA ASN A 433 -13.99 -5.39 -15.69
C ASN A 433 -12.99 -5.85 -16.77
N LEU A 434 -12.82 -5.09 -17.86
CA LEU A 434 -11.86 -5.40 -18.92
C LEU A 434 -10.40 -5.15 -18.49
N THR A 435 -10.20 -4.46 -17.38
CA THR A 435 -8.85 -4.22 -16.84
C THR A 435 -8.18 -5.51 -16.34
N GLY A 436 -8.95 -6.56 -16.07
CA GLY A 436 -8.46 -7.80 -15.45
C GLY A 436 -7.95 -7.61 -14.02
N ILE A 437 -8.37 -6.53 -13.36
CA ILE A 437 -8.04 -6.20 -11.98
C ILE A 437 -9.33 -6.34 -11.15
N ASP A 438 -9.40 -7.40 -10.34
CA ASP A 438 -10.63 -7.84 -9.69
C ASP A 438 -11.31 -6.74 -8.86
N PHE A 439 -10.56 -6.04 -8.01
CA PHE A 439 -11.16 -4.99 -7.17
C PHE A 439 -11.66 -3.78 -7.98
N ILE A 440 -10.98 -3.41 -9.08
CA ILE A 440 -11.42 -2.32 -9.98
C ILE A 440 -12.68 -2.74 -10.72
N GLY A 441 -12.72 -3.96 -11.22
CA GLY A 441 -13.92 -4.53 -11.88
C GLY A 441 -15.13 -4.56 -10.94
N LEU A 442 -14.94 -4.97 -9.69
CA LEU A 442 -15.99 -4.96 -8.67
C LEU A 442 -16.46 -3.54 -8.33
N MET A 443 -15.54 -2.58 -8.16
CA MET A 443 -15.88 -1.17 -7.95
C MET A 443 -16.73 -0.64 -9.13
N GLY A 444 -16.35 -0.97 -10.37
CA GLY A 444 -17.11 -0.62 -11.58
C GLY A 444 -18.49 -1.26 -11.61
N SER A 445 -18.59 -2.53 -11.23
CA SER A 445 -19.86 -3.26 -11.19
C SER A 445 -20.81 -2.71 -10.13
N MET A 446 -20.31 -2.40 -8.93
CA MET A 446 -21.14 -1.80 -7.87
C MET A 446 -21.49 -0.34 -8.17
N GLY A 447 -20.59 0.42 -8.78
CA GLY A 447 -20.88 1.75 -9.33
C GLY A 447 -21.99 1.69 -10.40
N SER A 448 -21.93 0.72 -11.31
CA SER A 448 -22.97 0.47 -12.31
C SER A 448 -24.32 0.15 -11.67
N LEU A 449 -24.32 -0.62 -10.60
CA LEU A 449 -25.52 -0.91 -9.81
C LEU A 449 -26.11 0.36 -9.21
N ALA A 450 -25.28 1.21 -8.60
CA ALA A 450 -25.71 2.48 -8.00
C ALA A 450 -26.37 3.40 -9.05
N ILE A 451 -25.78 3.50 -10.24
CA ILE A 451 -26.33 4.27 -11.36
C ILE A 451 -27.64 3.63 -11.86
N ALA A 452 -27.71 2.31 -12.00
CA ALA A 452 -28.93 1.63 -12.43
C ALA A 452 -30.10 1.88 -11.47
N VAL A 453 -29.86 1.84 -10.16
CA VAL A 453 -30.85 2.18 -9.12
C VAL A 453 -31.26 3.64 -9.23
N SER A 454 -30.30 4.57 -9.40
CA SER A 454 -30.57 6.01 -9.56
C SER A 454 -31.44 6.31 -10.78
N VAL A 455 -31.15 5.69 -11.93
CA VAL A 455 -31.97 5.78 -13.15
C VAL A 455 -33.39 5.25 -12.89
N ALA A 456 -33.49 4.07 -12.28
CA ALA A 456 -34.79 3.45 -11.99
C ALA A 456 -35.64 4.33 -11.06
N ILE A 457 -35.05 4.93 -10.04
CA ILE A 457 -35.73 5.92 -9.16
C ILE A 457 -36.12 7.15 -9.94
N ALA A 458 -35.25 7.69 -10.78
CA ALA A 458 -35.55 8.89 -11.58
C ALA A 458 -36.77 8.68 -12.49
N ILE A 459 -36.88 7.54 -13.17
CA ILE A 459 -38.00 7.29 -14.14
C ILE A 459 -39.26 6.70 -13.49
N THR A 460 -39.25 6.33 -12.20
CA THR A 460 -40.40 5.75 -11.49
C THR A 460 -40.77 6.51 -10.22
N ALA A 461 -39.87 6.62 -9.24
CA ALA A 461 -40.14 7.29 -7.97
C ALA A 461 -40.28 8.81 -8.12
N THR A 462 -39.51 9.45 -9.02
CA THR A 462 -39.63 10.89 -9.27
C THR A 462 -41.01 11.26 -9.84
N PRO A 463 -41.55 10.61 -10.90
CA PRO A 463 -42.92 10.84 -11.37
C PRO A 463 -43.99 10.60 -10.29
N ALA A 464 -43.82 9.58 -9.46
CA ALA A 464 -44.70 9.29 -8.34
C ALA A 464 -44.68 10.42 -7.29
N ALA A 465 -43.50 10.86 -6.88
CA ALA A 465 -43.33 11.97 -5.92
C ALA A 465 -43.91 13.27 -6.46
N LEU A 466 -43.70 13.60 -7.75
CA LEU A 466 -44.27 14.77 -8.39
C LEU A 466 -45.79 14.75 -8.35
N SER A 467 -46.41 13.58 -8.55
CA SER A 467 -47.88 13.42 -8.47
C SER A 467 -48.41 13.66 -7.04
N ILE A 468 -47.68 13.22 -6.00
CA ILE A 468 -48.06 13.43 -4.59
C ILE A 468 -47.89 14.90 -4.19
N ILE A 469 -46.78 15.52 -4.58
CA ILE A 469 -46.45 16.91 -4.25
C ILE A 469 -47.37 17.90 -4.98
N GLY A 470 -47.69 17.60 -6.21
CA GLY A 470 -48.56 18.39 -7.04
C GLY A 470 -48.01 19.79 -7.34
N VAL A 471 -48.85 20.79 -7.39
CA VAL A 471 -48.49 22.22 -7.70
C VAL A 471 -47.61 22.85 -6.62
N ARG A 472 -47.41 22.19 -5.47
CA ARG A 472 -46.50 22.70 -4.41
C ARG A 472 -45.01 22.70 -4.82
N ILE A 473 -44.71 22.07 -5.95
CA ILE A 473 -43.38 22.10 -6.58
C ILE A 473 -43.02 23.50 -7.13
N LEU A 474 -44.05 24.34 -7.42
CA LEU A 474 -43.91 25.71 -7.87
C LEU A 474 -43.79 26.68 -6.67
N SER A 475 -43.03 27.76 -6.81
CA SER A 475 -42.98 28.83 -5.83
C SER A 475 -44.35 29.49 -5.60
N LYS A 476 -44.52 30.16 -4.45
CA LYS A 476 -45.79 30.82 -4.14
C LYS A 476 -46.16 31.85 -5.24
N LYS A 477 -45.19 32.55 -5.77
CA LYS A 477 -45.37 33.52 -6.87
C LYS A 477 -45.82 32.83 -8.15
N GLU A 478 -45.14 31.78 -8.55
CA GLU A 478 -45.47 30.99 -9.76
C GLU A 478 -46.87 30.35 -9.70
N ARG A 479 -47.30 29.91 -8.51
CA ARG A 479 -48.64 29.35 -8.30
C ARG A 479 -49.74 30.41 -8.44
N LEU A 480 -49.48 31.64 -7.96
CA LEU A 480 -50.40 32.77 -8.14
C LEU A 480 -50.51 33.18 -9.61
N GLU A 481 -49.40 33.29 -10.32
CA GLU A 481 -49.36 33.58 -11.75
C GLU A 481 -50.13 32.52 -12.57
N LEU A 482 -50.00 31.24 -12.19
CA LEU A 482 -50.73 30.13 -12.83
C LEU A 482 -52.24 30.22 -12.57
N ALA A 483 -52.64 30.59 -11.34
CA ALA A 483 -54.04 30.76 -10.95
C ALA A 483 -54.73 31.92 -11.67
N ASP A 484 -53.99 33.02 -11.94
CA ASP A 484 -54.46 34.21 -12.67
C ASP A 484 -54.52 34.00 -14.19
N GLY A 485 -54.28 32.76 -14.68
CA GLY A 485 -54.32 32.42 -16.12
C GLY A 485 -53.14 32.97 -16.92
N ALA A 486 -52.08 33.46 -16.26
CA ALA A 486 -50.87 33.95 -16.90
C ALA A 486 -50.00 32.75 -17.35
N HIS A 487 -50.42 32.06 -18.40
CA HIS A 487 -49.67 30.95 -18.98
C HIS A 487 -48.45 31.45 -19.73
N VAL A 488 -47.27 31.09 -19.25
CA VAL A 488 -46.02 31.31 -19.99
C VAL A 488 -46.01 30.30 -21.15
N LYS A 489 -46.17 30.79 -22.39
CA LYS A 489 -46.08 29.91 -23.56
C LYS A 489 -44.82 29.09 -23.48
N GLU A 490 -44.92 27.76 -23.59
CA GLU A 490 -43.78 26.82 -23.50
C GLU A 490 -42.62 27.24 -24.45
N ASN A 491 -42.98 27.88 -25.56
CA ASN A 491 -42.07 28.42 -26.55
C ASN A 491 -41.99 29.96 -26.53
N ALA A 492 -42.37 30.61 -25.40
CA ALA A 492 -42.21 32.08 -25.32
C ALA A 492 -40.75 32.43 -25.54
N GLN A 493 -40.45 33.08 -26.64
CA GLN A 493 -39.09 33.55 -26.90
C GLN A 493 -38.69 34.49 -25.77
N PRO A 494 -37.56 34.26 -25.08
CA PRO A 494 -37.05 35.22 -24.11
C PRO A 494 -36.93 36.59 -24.77
N LYS A 495 -37.23 37.67 -24.07
CA LYS A 495 -37.15 39.08 -24.56
C LYS A 495 -35.88 39.44 -25.35
N ASN A 496 -34.85 38.56 -25.29
CA ASN A 496 -33.57 38.70 -26.00
C ASN A 496 -33.33 37.53 -26.99
N ALA A 497 -34.38 36.89 -27.53
CA ALA A 497 -34.26 35.73 -28.42
C ALA A 497 -33.32 35.96 -29.63
N ASN A 498 -33.18 37.19 -30.11
CA ASN A 498 -32.39 37.52 -31.29
C ASN A 498 -30.93 37.90 -30.98
N LYS A 499 -30.47 37.91 -29.69
CA LYS A 499 -29.07 38.14 -29.41
C LYS A 499 -28.31 36.80 -29.55
N ALA A 500 -27.40 36.73 -30.51
CA ALA A 500 -26.52 35.53 -30.66
C ALA A 500 -25.69 35.33 -29.39
N VAL A 501 -25.51 34.05 -29.01
CA VAL A 501 -24.58 33.69 -27.93
C VAL A 501 -23.17 34.10 -28.36
N TRP A 502 -22.36 34.62 -27.43
CA TRP A 502 -21.01 35.15 -27.73
C TRP A 502 -20.14 34.13 -28.47
N ALA A 503 -20.19 32.85 -28.06
CA ALA A 503 -19.51 31.74 -28.70
C ALA A 503 -19.91 31.53 -30.17
N ASN A 504 -21.18 31.79 -30.53
CA ASN A 504 -21.65 31.70 -31.90
C ASN A 504 -21.28 32.94 -32.75
N LYS A 505 -21.01 34.09 -32.11
CA LYS A 505 -20.49 35.27 -32.79
C LYS A 505 -19.01 35.16 -33.14
N HIS A 506 -18.22 34.56 -32.26
CA HIS A 506 -16.77 34.42 -32.39
C HIS A 506 -16.32 32.96 -32.21
N PRO A 507 -16.73 32.03 -33.08
CA PRO A 507 -16.56 30.61 -32.86
C PRO A 507 -15.07 30.20 -32.80
N TRP A 508 -14.25 30.72 -33.67
CA TRP A 508 -12.83 30.43 -33.70
C TRP A 508 -12.06 30.94 -32.47
N LEU A 509 -12.37 32.16 -32.04
CA LEU A 509 -11.76 32.73 -30.82
C LEU A 509 -12.15 31.93 -29.59
N THR A 510 -13.41 31.53 -29.47
CA THR A 510 -13.90 30.70 -28.36
C THR A 510 -13.23 29.35 -28.39
N LEU A 511 -13.18 28.69 -29.56
CA LEU A 511 -12.57 27.40 -29.71
C LEU A 511 -11.08 27.44 -29.30
N PHE A 512 -10.30 28.35 -29.89
CA PHE A 512 -8.87 28.43 -29.59
C PHE A 512 -8.60 28.83 -28.12
N ALA A 513 -9.37 29.73 -27.55
CA ALA A 513 -9.22 30.12 -26.16
C ALA A 513 -9.54 28.95 -25.21
N THR A 514 -10.62 28.20 -25.47
CA THR A 514 -11.00 27.03 -24.67
C THR A 514 -9.94 25.94 -24.78
N VAL A 515 -9.53 25.59 -26.01
CA VAL A 515 -8.50 24.56 -26.23
C VAL A 515 -7.18 24.98 -25.56
N ALA A 516 -6.77 26.26 -25.66
CA ALA A 516 -5.55 26.74 -25.01
C ALA A 516 -5.61 26.59 -23.50
N VAL A 517 -6.72 26.96 -22.85
CA VAL A 517 -6.91 26.81 -21.41
C VAL A 517 -6.83 25.32 -21.00
N LEU A 518 -7.51 24.44 -21.74
CA LEU A 518 -7.51 23.01 -21.46
C LEU A 518 -6.13 22.37 -21.66
N VAL A 519 -5.39 22.77 -22.70
CA VAL A 519 -4.02 22.30 -22.94
C VAL A 519 -3.08 22.77 -21.83
N ILE A 520 -3.20 24.02 -21.38
CA ILE A 520 -2.41 24.53 -20.24
C ILE A 520 -2.73 23.73 -18.98
N ALA A 521 -4.01 23.47 -18.69
CA ALA A 521 -4.42 22.66 -17.54
C ALA A 521 -3.96 21.19 -17.65
N ALA A 522 -3.75 20.69 -18.88
CA ALA A 522 -3.26 19.34 -19.12
C ALA A 522 -1.73 19.18 -19.00
N ILE A 523 -0.94 20.27 -19.01
CA ILE A 523 0.54 20.20 -18.96
C ILE A 523 1.05 19.33 -17.81
N PRO A 524 0.54 19.50 -16.54
CA PRO A 524 1.05 18.69 -15.42
C PRO A 524 0.83 17.19 -15.58
N PHE A 525 -0.11 16.75 -16.42
CA PHE A 525 -0.36 15.34 -16.69
C PHE A 525 0.89 14.60 -17.23
N SER A 526 1.79 15.29 -17.94
CA SER A 526 3.04 14.70 -18.44
C SER A 526 3.97 14.18 -17.34
N SER A 527 3.81 14.65 -16.11
CA SER A 527 4.57 14.21 -14.93
C SER A 527 3.78 13.27 -14.02
N LEU A 528 2.63 12.74 -14.47
CA LEU A 528 1.79 11.85 -13.67
C LEU A 528 2.58 10.63 -13.19
N ARG A 529 2.63 10.47 -11.87
CA ARG A 529 3.13 9.26 -11.20
C ARG A 529 1.99 8.60 -10.44
N LEU A 530 1.92 7.28 -10.54
CA LEU A 530 0.90 6.47 -9.89
C LEU A 530 1.46 5.81 -8.63
N GLY A 531 0.67 5.77 -7.56
CA GLY A 531 1.02 5.14 -6.29
C GLY A 531 -0.20 4.97 -5.40
N LEU A 532 -0.03 4.36 -4.23
CA LEU A 532 -1.05 4.37 -3.20
C LEU A 532 -0.63 5.33 -2.08
N PRO A 533 -1.56 6.10 -1.51
CA PRO A 533 -1.26 6.99 -0.41
C PRO A 533 -0.86 6.19 0.84
N ASP A 534 0.16 6.67 1.53
CA ASP A 534 0.62 6.19 2.83
C ASP A 534 0.21 7.15 3.96
N GLY A 535 0.73 6.92 5.17
CA GLY A 535 0.42 7.76 6.33
C GLY A 535 0.74 9.25 6.15
N SER A 536 1.68 9.60 5.27
CA SER A 536 2.04 10.99 4.99
C SER A 536 0.96 11.79 4.25
N ALA A 537 0.04 11.09 3.57
CA ALA A 537 -1.08 11.70 2.85
C ALA A 537 -2.29 12.01 3.75
N GLU A 538 -2.27 11.55 5.00
CA GLU A 538 -3.34 11.77 5.97
C GLU A 538 -3.34 13.21 6.53
N SER A 539 -4.33 13.55 7.36
CA SER A 539 -4.41 14.86 8.03
C SER A 539 -3.30 15.01 9.06
N LYS A 540 -2.74 16.22 9.22
CA LYS A 540 -1.69 16.52 10.23
C LYS A 540 -2.12 16.18 11.65
N GLU A 541 -3.41 16.29 11.94
CA GLU A 541 -4.00 15.99 13.24
C GLU A 541 -4.22 14.49 13.47
N SER A 542 -4.06 13.67 12.44
CA SER A 542 -4.26 12.23 12.54
C SER A 542 -3.03 11.52 13.12
N SER A 543 -3.28 10.44 13.86
CA SER A 543 -2.20 9.61 14.43
C SER A 543 -1.32 8.97 13.34
N PRO A 544 -1.85 8.44 12.21
CA PRO A 544 -0.99 7.88 11.17
C PRO A 544 -0.05 8.89 10.53
N TYR A 545 -0.46 10.15 10.36
CA TYR A 545 0.45 11.18 9.87
C TYR A 545 1.59 11.46 10.87
N ARG A 546 1.23 11.63 12.16
CA ARG A 546 2.24 11.86 13.20
C ARG A 546 3.19 10.68 13.36
N ALA A 547 2.65 9.44 13.36
CA ALA A 547 3.47 8.23 13.41
C ALA A 547 4.46 8.17 12.22
N TYR A 548 3.98 8.46 11.01
CA TYR A 548 4.82 8.49 9.81
C TYR A 548 5.95 9.51 9.92
N MET A 549 5.63 10.75 10.32
CA MET A 549 6.62 11.82 10.42
C MET A 549 7.64 11.57 11.53
N ILE A 550 7.20 11.13 12.72
CA ILE A 550 8.10 10.78 13.83
C ILE A 550 9.05 9.64 13.42
N THR A 551 8.53 8.61 12.73
CA THR A 551 9.36 7.51 12.21
C THR A 551 10.38 8.01 11.19
N THR A 552 9.96 8.87 10.25
CA THR A 552 10.84 9.47 9.25
C THR A 552 11.97 10.26 9.89
N ASP A 553 11.65 11.11 10.85
CA ASP A 553 12.62 12.00 11.51
C ASP A 553 13.61 11.22 12.41
N ALA A 554 13.14 10.18 13.10
CA ALA A 554 13.93 9.44 14.08
C ALA A 554 14.76 8.29 13.47
N PHE A 555 14.28 7.65 12.39
CA PHE A 555 14.91 6.44 11.84
C PHE A 555 15.21 6.56 10.34
N GLY A 556 14.65 7.54 9.66
CA GLY A 556 14.69 7.69 8.21
C GLY A 556 13.42 7.21 7.51
N PRO A 557 13.17 7.71 6.29
CA PRO A 557 11.88 7.52 5.59
C PRO A 557 11.57 6.06 5.25
N GLY A 558 12.59 5.23 4.99
CA GLY A 558 12.42 3.81 4.62
C GLY A 558 11.87 2.93 5.74
N PHE A 559 11.94 3.36 7.00
CA PHE A 559 11.37 2.61 8.13
C PHE A 559 9.83 2.60 8.12
N ASN A 560 9.20 3.52 7.40
CA ASN A 560 7.74 3.55 7.24
C ASN A 560 7.20 2.40 6.37
N SER A 561 8.03 1.81 5.50
CA SER A 561 7.63 0.65 4.70
C SER A 561 8.84 -0.18 4.29
N GLN A 562 9.13 -1.20 5.07
CA GLN A 562 10.18 -2.16 4.79
C GLN A 562 9.84 -3.03 3.57
N ILE A 563 10.86 -3.55 2.91
CA ILE A 563 10.75 -4.35 1.69
C ILE A 563 11.13 -5.80 2.00
N PRO A 564 10.16 -6.70 2.32
CA PRO A 564 10.43 -8.11 2.51
C PRO A 564 10.95 -8.74 1.23
N THR A 565 12.11 -9.37 1.31
CA THR A 565 12.78 -10.06 0.20
C THR A 565 12.93 -11.52 0.55
N VAL A 566 12.46 -12.41 -0.30
CA VAL A 566 12.39 -13.87 -0.06
C VAL A 566 13.29 -14.58 -1.02
N LEU A 567 14.24 -15.37 -0.51
CA LEU A 567 15.05 -16.30 -1.29
C LEU A 567 14.52 -17.71 -1.09
N SER A 568 14.05 -18.35 -2.17
CA SER A 568 13.56 -19.74 -2.17
C SER A 568 14.60 -20.65 -2.81
N MET A 569 15.14 -21.59 -2.04
CA MET A 569 16.13 -22.58 -2.48
C MET A 569 15.44 -23.83 -3.03
N PRO A 570 15.97 -24.49 -4.06
CA PRO A 570 15.43 -25.76 -4.58
C PRO A 570 15.60 -26.89 -3.59
N GLU A 571 16.69 -26.88 -2.83
CA GLU A 571 17.02 -27.86 -1.79
C GLU A 571 17.27 -27.17 -0.45
N ALA A 572 17.18 -27.94 0.64
CA ALA A 572 17.44 -27.43 1.97
C ALA A 572 18.91 -27.00 2.12
N VAL A 573 19.15 -25.81 2.62
CA VAL A 573 20.50 -25.33 2.95
C VAL A 573 21.01 -26.09 4.18
N ALA A 574 22.23 -26.61 4.13
CA ALA A 574 22.84 -27.23 5.30
C ALA A 574 22.97 -26.20 6.44
N LYS A 575 22.78 -26.65 7.68
CA LYS A 575 22.85 -25.73 8.84
C LYS A 575 24.13 -24.91 8.92
N ASP A 576 25.25 -25.55 8.56
CA ASP A 576 26.57 -24.93 8.60
C ASP A 576 26.77 -23.88 7.48
N ASP A 577 26.03 -24.00 6.37
CA ASP A 577 26.09 -23.07 5.25
C ASP A 577 25.07 -21.93 5.36
N LEU A 578 24.08 -22.01 6.27
CA LEU A 578 23.01 -21.03 6.39
C LEU A 578 23.53 -19.61 6.63
N THR A 579 24.46 -19.44 7.57
CA THR A 579 25.05 -18.13 7.89
C THR A 579 25.79 -17.56 6.69
N LYS A 580 26.49 -18.42 5.93
CA LYS A 580 27.21 -18.02 4.71
C LYS A 580 26.22 -17.51 3.64
N VAL A 581 25.18 -18.27 3.33
CA VAL A 581 24.16 -17.85 2.35
C VAL A 581 23.47 -16.57 2.80
N GLN A 582 23.12 -16.43 4.10
CA GLN A 582 22.55 -15.21 4.64
C GLN A 582 23.47 -14.01 4.48
N ALA A 583 24.79 -14.16 4.76
CA ALA A 583 25.75 -13.10 4.64
C ALA A 583 25.97 -12.66 3.18
N GLU A 584 26.06 -13.62 2.26
CA GLU A 584 26.22 -13.34 0.83
C GLU A 584 25.02 -12.60 0.26
N VAL A 585 23.80 -13.04 0.58
CA VAL A 585 22.56 -12.40 0.12
C VAL A 585 22.39 -11.03 0.77
N ALA A 586 22.58 -10.92 2.08
CA ALA A 586 22.47 -9.63 2.79
C ALA A 586 23.49 -8.61 2.27
N THR A 587 24.73 -9.04 2.00
CA THR A 587 25.76 -8.18 1.42
C THR A 587 25.41 -7.75 0.00
N ALA A 588 24.90 -8.66 -0.84
CA ALA A 588 24.49 -8.33 -2.19
C ALA A 588 23.33 -7.32 -2.22
N LEU A 589 22.36 -7.47 -1.33
CA LEU A 589 21.25 -6.54 -1.17
C LEU A 589 21.71 -5.19 -0.61
N PHE A 590 22.60 -5.20 0.38
CA PHE A 590 23.11 -3.99 1.03
C PHE A 590 23.94 -3.11 0.09
N ASN A 591 24.61 -3.71 -0.89
CA ASN A 591 25.43 -3.00 -1.88
C ASN A 591 24.61 -2.36 -3.01
N LEU A 592 23.28 -2.51 -3.03
CA LEU A 592 22.42 -1.78 -3.95
C LEU A 592 22.28 -0.32 -3.51
N ASP A 593 22.08 0.56 -4.47
CA ASP A 593 21.83 1.97 -4.21
C ASP A 593 20.52 2.15 -3.41
N ASN A 594 20.50 3.14 -2.54
CA ASN A 594 19.35 3.49 -1.70
C ASN A 594 18.93 2.42 -0.65
N VAL A 595 19.84 1.53 -0.26
CA VAL A 595 19.64 0.61 0.87
C VAL A 595 20.25 1.20 2.13
N ALA A 596 19.45 1.35 3.18
CA ALA A 596 19.90 1.79 4.52
C ALA A 596 20.34 0.61 5.38
N ALA A 597 19.60 -0.49 5.35
CA ALA A 597 19.90 -1.70 6.11
C ALA A 597 19.28 -2.94 5.46
N VAL A 598 19.92 -4.11 5.73
CA VAL A 598 19.38 -5.42 5.41
C VAL A 598 19.46 -6.30 6.63
N VAL A 599 18.33 -6.87 7.06
CA VAL A 599 18.26 -7.72 8.25
C VAL A 599 17.75 -9.10 7.84
N PRO A 600 18.50 -10.20 8.09
CA PRO A 600 17.93 -11.54 8.00
C PRO A 600 16.84 -11.69 9.05
N ALA A 601 15.60 -11.94 8.60
CA ALA A 601 14.42 -11.93 9.45
C ALA A 601 14.02 -13.33 9.91
N ALA A 602 14.04 -14.32 9.00
CA ALA A 602 13.64 -15.69 9.31
C ALA A 602 14.25 -16.71 8.33
N VAL A 603 14.31 -17.96 8.78
CA VAL A 603 14.61 -19.13 7.97
C VAL A 603 13.46 -20.13 8.19
N SER A 604 12.94 -20.73 7.13
CA SER A 604 11.86 -21.73 7.24
C SER A 604 12.34 -23.01 7.94
N ASP A 605 11.42 -23.74 8.54
CA ASP A 605 11.72 -24.97 9.28
C ASP A 605 12.42 -26.04 8.42
N ASP A 606 12.16 -26.03 7.11
CA ASP A 606 12.79 -26.91 6.13
C ASP A 606 14.10 -26.36 5.55
N ASN A 607 14.59 -25.22 6.01
CA ASN A 607 15.77 -24.51 5.54
C ASN A 607 15.78 -24.20 4.02
N LYS A 608 14.61 -24.14 3.38
CA LYS A 608 14.49 -23.85 1.94
C LYS A 608 14.17 -22.40 1.63
N THR A 609 13.64 -21.68 2.59
CA THR A 609 13.23 -20.28 2.38
C THR A 609 13.88 -19.36 3.40
N LEU A 610 14.55 -18.33 2.92
CA LEU A 610 15.17 -17.30 3.75
C LEU A 610 14.44 -15.99 3.52
N LEU A 611 14.09 -15.29 4.61
CA LEU A 611 13.43 -13.99 4.59
C LEU A 611 14.41 -12.92 5.05
N PHE A 612 14.49 -11.85 4.27
CA PHE A 612 15.25 -10.64 4.57
C PHE A 612 14.33 -9.43 4.62
N GLN A 613 14.59 -8.50 5.54
CA GLN A 613 13.96 -7.19 5.54
C GLN A 613 14.97 -6.18 4.99
N VAL A 614 14.63 -5.57 3.86
CA VAL A 614 15.41 -4.49 3.28
C VAL A 614 14.76 -3.17 3.66
N VAL A 615 15.54 -2.27 4.24
CA VAL A 615 15.14 -0.90 4.59
C VAL A 615 15.73 0.05 3.58
N SER A 616 14.88 0.81 2.90
CA SER A 616 15.32 1.86 1.96
C SER A 616 15.90 3.05 2.72
N SER A 617 16.79 3.81 2.09
CA SER A 617 17.25 5.11 2.60
C SER A 617 16.38 6.29 2.15
N VAL A 618 15.43 6.04 1.26
CA VAL A 618 14.52 7.03 0.66
C VAL A 618 13.06 6.67 0.93
N GLU A 619 12.16 7.59 0.62
CA GLU A 619 10.73 7.43 0.86
C GLU A 619 10.13 6.23 0.11
N PRO A 620 9.18 5.48 0.71
CA PRO A 620 8.57 4.29 0.10
C PRO A 620 7.90 4.55 -1.26
N SER A 621 7.38 5.76 -1.47
CA SER A 621 6.67 6.18 -2.69
C SER A 621 7.57 6.89 -3.71
N SER A 622 8.90 6.94 -3.50
CA SER A 622 9.86 7.60 -4.40
C SER A 622 10.18 6.76 -5.64
N VAL A 623 10.71 7.41 -6.68
CA VAL A 623 11.18 6.73 -7.92
C VAL A 623 12.41 5.88 -7.61
N GLU A 624 13.23 6.33 -6.69
CA GLU A 624 14.42 5.65 -6.24
C GLU A 624 14.07 4.31 -5.55
N THR A 625 12.99 4.28 -4.77
CA THR A 625 12.48 3.01 -4.18
C THR A 625 11.91 2.07 -5.24
N GLU A 626 11.24 2.58 -6.26
CA GLU A 626 10.80 1.76 -7.39
C GLU A 626 12.00 1.14 -8.13
N THR A 627 13.06 1.92 -8.35
CA THR A 627 14.31 1.45 -8.93
C THR A 627 14.94 0.37 -8.05
N LEU A 628 15.05 0.61 -6.75
CA LEU A 628 15.58 -0.36 -5.78
C LEU A 628 14.83 -1.69 -5.82
N VAL A 629 13.50 -1.68 -5.84
CA VAL A 629 12.70 -2.92 -5.94
C VAL A 629 13.00 -3.68 -7.23
N ASN A 630 13.19 -2.97 -8.36
CA ASN A 630 13.55 -3.59 -9.63
C ASN A 630 14.99 -4.14 -9.62
N ASP A 631 15.92 -3.46 -8.96
CA ASP A 631 17.32 -3.89 -8.82
C ASP A 631 17.42 -5.13 -7.91
N ILE A 632 16.65 -5.18 -6.81
CA ILE A 632 16.54 -6.39 -5.99
C ILE A 632 16.05 -7.57 -6.85
N ARG A 633 15.00 -7.37 -7.66
CA ARG A 633 14.47 -8.39 -8.57
C ARG A 633 15.49 -8.83 -9.61
N ALA A 634 16.33 -7.93 -10.09
CA ALA A 634 17.38 -8.25 -11.05
C ALA A 634 18.46 -9.18 -10.47
N LEU A 635 18.72 -9.12 -9.16
CA LEU A 635 19.61 -10.07 -8.47
C LEU A 635 19.12 -11.52 -8.53
N ASN A 636 17.86 -11.77 -8.88
CA ASN A 636 17.34 -13.12 -9.08
C ASN A 636 18.18 -13.89 -10.12
N SER A 637 18.65 -13.27 -11.17
CA SER A 637 19.50 -13.90 -12.19
C SER A 637 20.81 -14.42 -11.60
N LYS A 638 21.42 -13.70 -10.67
CA LYS A 638 22.64 -14.08 -9.97
C LYS A 638 22.40 -15.30 -9.08
N PHE A 639 21.42 -15.22 -8.18
CA PHE A 639 21.14 -16.31 -7.22
C PHE A 639 20.54 -17.55 -7.89
N SER A 640 19.84 -17.39 -9.01
CA SER A 640 19.38 -18.49 -9.82
C SER A 640 20.56 -19.24 -10.49
N ALA A 641 21.57 -18.53 -10.98
CA ALA A 641 22.75 -19.13 -11.57
C ALA A 641 23.66 -19.80 -10.53
N GLU A 642 23.77 -19.21 -9.33
CA GLU A 642 24.69 -19.66 -8.28
C GLU A 642 24.12 -20.80 -7.45
N TYR A 643 22.84 -20.71 -7.07
CA TYR A 643 22.17 -21.65 -6.15
C TYR A 643 20.95 -22.36 -6.76
N GLY A 644 20.55 -22.02 -8.00
CA GLY A 644 19.24 -22.45 -8.52
C GLY A 644 18.07 -21.81 -7.78
N ALA A 645 18.32 -20.79 -6.98
CA ALA A 645 17.35 -20.16 -6.09
C ALA A 645 16.47 -19.16 -6.84
N ASP A 646 15.29 -18.86 -6.25
CA ASP A 646 14.36 -17.83 -6.74
C ASP A 646 14.26 -16.71 -5.71
N LEU A 647 14.75 -15.50 -6.09
CA LEU A 647 14.68 -14.29 -5.28
C LEU A 647 13.47 -13.47 -5.68
N GLY A 648 12.58 -13.22 -4.73
CA GLY A 648 11.38 -12.42 -4.92
C GLY A 648 11.24 -11.31 -3.90
N VAL A 649 10.48 -10.26 -4.27
CA VAL A 649 10.22 -9.09 -3.43
C VAL A 649 8.73 -8.96 -3.20
N THR A 650 8.34 -8.64 -1.97
CA THR A 650 6.95 -8.45 -1.56
C THR A 650 6.81 -7.28 -0.57
N GLY A 651 5.70 -7.23 0.16
CA GLY A 651 5.35 -6.15 1.07
C GLY A 651 4.58 -5.01 0.39
N LEU A 652 4.17 -4.02 1.18
CA LEU A 652 3.28 -2.95 0.73
C LEU A 652 3.89 -2.14 -0.43
N THR A 653 5.18 -1.78 -0.31
CA THR A 653 5.90 -1.01 -1.34
C THR A 653 5.95 -1.75 -2.68
N ALA A 654 6.39 -3.02 -2.69
CA ALA A 654 6.47 -3.81 -3.92
C ALA A 654 5.08 -4.06 -4.54
N THR A 655 4.08 -4.31 -3.71
CA THR A 655 2.69 -4.47 -4.15
C THR A 655 2.15 -3.19 -4.79
N ASN A 656 2.42 -2.03 -4.20
CA ASN A 656 2.00 -0.73 -4.74
C ASN A 656 2.65 -0.44 -6.11
N ILE A 657 3.93 -0.77 -6.27
CA ILE A 657 4.66 -0.65 -7.54
C ILE A 657 4.03 -1.55 -8.60
N ASP A 658 3.77 -2.82 -8.27
CA ASP A 658 3.17 -3.79 -9.20
C ASP A 658 1.73 -3.40 -9.59
N ILE A 659 0.92 -2.93 -8.66
CA ILE A 659 -0.43 -2.40 -8.90
C ILE A 659 -0.35 -1.20 -9.85
N SER A 660 0.51 -0.23 -9.55
CA SER A 660 0.68 0.99 -10.36
C SER A 660 1.10 0.68 -11.78
N LYS A 661 2.06 -0.23 -11.95
CA LYS A 661 2.51 -0.71 -13.26
C LYS A 661 1.39 -1.42 -14.02
N LYS A 662 0.70 -2.34 -13.38
CA LYS A 662 -0.43 -3.07 -14.01
C LYS A 662 -1.52 -2.12 -14.49
N ILE A 663 -1.84 -1.11 -13.69
CA ILE A 663 -2.84 -0.09 -14.03
C ILE A 663 -2.35 0.79 -15.19
N ALA A 664 -1.08 1.23 -15.15
CA ALA A 664 -0.49 2.01 -16.24
C ALA A 664 -0.52 1.24 -17.58
N ASP A 665 -0.22 -0.06 -17.55
CA ASP A 665 -0.23 -0.92 -18.75
C ASP A 665 -1.63 -1.10 -19.35
N VAL A 666 -2.67 -1.13 -18.50
CA VAL A 666 -4.07 -1.34 -18.92
C VAL A 666 -4.77 -0.02 -19.29
N LEU A 667 -4.30 1.13 -18.80
CA LEU A 667 -4.94 2.44 -18.98
C LEU A 667 -5.19 2.81 -20.46
N PRO A 668 -4.25 2.64 -21.40
CA PRO A 668 -4.49 2.95 -22.81
C PRO A 668 -5.58 2.08 -23.43
N LEU A 669 -5.60 0.78 -23.11
CA LEU A 669 -6.62 -0.15 -23.60
C LEU A 669 -8.01 0.22 -23.09
N TYR A 670 -8.11 0.54 -21.79
CA TYR A 670 -9.34 0.98 -21.17
C TYR A 670 -9.87 2.28 -21.80
N LEU A 671 -9.03 3.29 -21.93
CA LEU A 671 -9.38 4.58 -22.54
C LEU A 671 -9.86 4.38 -23.99
N GLY A 672 -9.11 3.59 -24.78
CA GLY A 672 -9.50 3.25 -26.15
C GLY A 672 -10.85 2.55 -26.23
N THR A 673 -11.11 1.62 -25.32
CA THR A 673 -12.40 0.88 -25.26
C THR A 673 -13.55 1.82 -24.90
N VAL A 674 -13.39 2.67 -23.91
CA VAL A 674 -14.43 3.65 -23.50
C VAL A 674 -14.74 4.60 -24.66
N ILE A 675 -13.72 5.11 -25.36
CA ILE A 675 -13.91 5.99 -26.51
C ILE A 675 -14.63 5.25 -27.65
N ALA A 676 -14.24 4.02 -27.97
CA ALA A 676 -14.85 3.23 -29.04
C ALA A 676 -16.33 2.94 -28.76
N LEU A 677 -16.67 2.49 -27.54
CA LEU A 677 -18.04 2.26 -27.10
C LEU A 677 -18.88 3.54 -27.13
N SER A 678 -18.28 4.65 -26.73
CA SER A 678 -18.85 5.99 -26.77
C SER A 678 -19.23 6.40 -28.20
N LEU A 679 -18.24 6.35 -29.09
CA LEU A 679 -18.45 6.71 -30.50
C LEU A 679 -19.59 5.88 -31.09
N LEU A 680 -19.60 4.59 -30.84
CA LEU A 680 -20.64 3.69 -31.34
C LEU A 680 -22.01 4.10 -30.84
N LEU A 681 -22.15 4.35 -29.53
CA LEU A 681 -23.45 4.72 -28.91
C LEU A 681 -23.91 6.09 -29.44
N LEU A 682 -23.01 7.09 -29.48
CA LEU A 682 -23.39 8.43 -29.96
C LEU A 682 -23.71 8.44 -31.45
N ILE A 683 -23.02 7.63 -32.28
CA ILE A 683 -23.39 7.46 -33.69
C ILE A 683 -24.82 6.91 -33.84
N LEU A 684 -25.17 5.92 -33.00
CA LEU A 684 -26.52 5.36 -33.00
C LEU A 684 -27.59 6.40 -32.61
N VAL A 685 -27.29 7.24 -31.58
CA VAL A 685 -28.22 8.26 -31.09
C VAL A 685 -28.34 9.43 -32.05
N PHE A 686 -27.23 9.99 -32.51
CA PHE A 686 -27.26 11.19 -33.35
C PHE A 686 -27.38 10.90 -34.85
N ARG A 687 -27.11 9.67 -35.28
CA ARG A 687 -27.03 9.29 -36.71
C ARG A 687 -26.09 10.23 -37.51
N SER A 688 -24.97 10.58 -36.89
CA SER A 688 -23.90 11.44 -37.40
C SER A 688 -22.58 10.89 -36.92
N ILE A 689 -21.51 11.04 -37.68
CA ILE A 689 -20.15 10.65 -37.32
C ILE A 689 -19.40 11.85 -36.76
N ILE A 690 -19.65 13.06 -37.28
CA ILE A 690 -18.92 14.27 -36.92
C ILE A 690 -19.21 14.69 -35.47
N ILE A 691 -20.47 14.64 -35.04
CA ILE A 691 -20.87 15.02 -33.66
C ILE A 691 -20.17 14.16 -32.63
N PRO A 692 -20.19 12.81 -32.71
CA PRO A 692 -19.46 11.95 -31.81
C PRO A 692 -17.94 12.18 -31.80
N LEU A 693 -17.33 12.44 -32.94
CA LEU A 693 -15.88 12.73 -32.99
C LEU A 693 -15.51 14.01 -32.27
N ILE A 694 -16.31 15.10 -32.44
CA ILE A 694 -16.10 16.33 -31.70
C ILE A 694 -16.30 16.12 -30.21
N ALA A 695 -17.33 15.35 -29.83
CA ALA A 695 -17.61 14.99 -28.45
C ALA A 695 -16.46 14.21 -27.81
N ALA A 696 -15.93 13.20 -28.51
CA ALA A 696 -14.80 12.41 -28.03
C ALA A 696 -13.51 13.22 -27.89
N ALA A 697 -13.25 14.13 -28.84
CA ALA A 697 -12.08 15.02 -28.75
C ALA A 697 -12.19 16.00 -27.56
N GLY A 698 -13.37 16.57 -27.35
CA GLY A 698 -13.66 17.42 -26.16
C GLY A 698 -13.47 16.65 -24.86
N PHE A 699 -14.03 15.45 -24.78
CA PHE A 699 -13.87 14.56 -23.62
C PHE A 699 -12.38 14.24 -23.32
N LEU A 700 -11.59 13.91 -24.33
CA LEU A 700 -10.16 13.66 -24.14
C LEU A 700 -9.44 14.87 -23.56
N LEU A 701 -9.73 16.06 -24.06
CA LEU A 701 -9.15 17.29 -23.53
C LEU A 701 -9.59 17.53 -22.08
N THR A 702 -10.86 17.30 -21.76
CA THR A 702 -11.38 17.38 -20.39
C THR A 702 -10.67 16.41 -19.46
N VAL A 703 -10.50 15.16 -19.86
CA VAL A 703 -9.80 14.13 -19.07
C VAL A 703 -8.34 14.54 -18.79
N PHE A 704 -7.59 14.94 -19.83
CA PHE A 704 -6.20 15.34 -19.64
C PHE A 704 -6.07 16.62 -18.80
N ALA A 705 -6.96 17.60 -18.99
CA ALA A 705 -6.98 18.81 -18.18
C ALA A 705 -7.36 18.51 -16.71
N THR A 706 -8.29 17.59 -16.48
CA THR A 706 -8.68 17.14 -15.15
C THR A 706 -7.53 16.42 -14.45
N LEU A 707 -6.90 15.45 -15.11
CA LEU A 707 -5.76 14.72 -14.56
C LEU A 707 -4.57 15.66 -14.34
N GLY A 708 -4.32 16.61 -15.24
CA GLY A 708 -3.32 17.65 -15.04
C GLY A 708 -3.61 18.51 -13.81
N SER A 709 -4.88 18.90 -13.59
CA SER A 709 -5.27 19.65 -12.40
C SER A 709 -5.08 18.83 -11.10
N VAL A 710 -5.37 17.52 -11.14
CA VAL A 710 -5.13 16.60 -10.02
C VAL A 710 -3.63 16.50 -9.73
N VAL A 711 -2.78 16.34 -10.76
CA VAL A 711 -1.31 16.32 -10.61
C VAL A 711 -0.81 17.64 -10.01
N ALA A 712 -1.30 18.79 -10.49
CA ALA A 712 -0.90 20.09 -9.98
C ALA A 712 -1.18 20.25 -8.48
N VAL A 713 -2.33 19.73 -7.99
CA VAL A 713 -2.71 19.85 -6.58
C VAL A 713 -2.05 18.78 -5.73
N TYR A 714 -2.20 17.50 -6.08
CA TYR A 714 -1.82 16.38 -5.22
C TYR A 714 -0.37 15.93 -5.37
N GLN A 715 0.24 16.12 -6.56
CA GLN A 715 1.63 15.73 -6.80
C GLN A 715 2.60 16.92 -6.75
N TRP A 716 2.19 18.11 -7.23
CA TRP A 716 3.01 19.32 -7.18
C TRP A 716 2.73 20.20 -5.95
N GLY A 717 1.64 19.93 -5.21
CA GLY A 717 1.29 20.66 -3.99
C GLY A 717 0.66 22.05 -4.22
N TRP A 718 0.18 22.36 -5.44
CA TRP A 718 -0.51 23.64 -5.68
C TRP A 718 -1.80 23.71 -4.84
N LEU A 719 -1.98 24.81 -4.09
CA LEU A 719 -3.10 24.97 -3.18
C LEU A 719 -3.22 23.83 -2.14
N GLY A 720 -2.11 23.18 -1.79
CA GLY A 720 -2.08 22.03 -0.88
C GLY A 720 -2.76 22.32 0.46
N ASP A 721 -2.52 23.49 1.06
CA ASP A 721 -3.14 23.88 2.33
C ASP A 721 -4.69 23.97 2.23
N VAL A 722 -5.24 24.31 1.06
CA VAL A 722 -6.69 24.38 0.85
C VAL A 722 -7.32 23.00 0.76
N PHE A 723 -6.62 22.05 0.09
CA PHE A 723 -7.11 20.68 -0.16
C PHE A 723 -6.57 19.65 0.82
N GLY A 724 -5.84 20.09 1.87
CA GLY A 724 -5.29 19.19 2.88
C GLY A 724 -4.16 18.29 2.36
N VAL A 725 -3.42 18.74 1.34
CA VAL A 725 -2.25 18.03 0.78
C VAL A 725 -0.98 18.59 1.44
N TYR A 726 -0.54 17.94 2.47
CA TYR A 726 0.59 18.40 3.28
C TYR A 726 1.93 17.78 2.84
N ASN A 727 1.87 16.58 2.29
CA ASN A 727 3.00 15.92 1.68
C ASN A 727 2.62 15.51 0.24
N PRO A 728 2.99 16.31 -0.78
CA PRO A 728 2.70 15.98 -2.17
C PRO A 728 3.37 14.67 -2.58
N GLY A 729 2.61 13.78 -3.21
CA GLY A 729 3.06 12.44 -3.55
C GLY A 729 2.46 11.91 -4.86
N PRO A 730 2.68 10.64 -5.19
CA PRO A 730 2.10 10.04 -6.38
C PRO A 730 0.56 10.04 -6.31
N ILE A 731 -0.05 10.09 -7.48
CA ILE A 731 -1.51 10.07 -7.62
C ILE A 731 -2.02 8.65 -7.41
N LEU A 732 -3.14 8.52 -6.70
CA LEU A 732 -3.83 7.25 -6.46
C LEU A 732 -3.95 6.42 -7.74
N SER A 733 -3.35 5.23 -7.76
CA SER A 733 -3.09 4.44 -8.96
C SER A 733 -4.33 4.20 -9.82
N PHE A 734 -5.48 3.91 -9.22
CA PHE A 734 -6.72 3.64 -9.95
C PHE A 734 -7.54 4.91 -10.27
N LEU A 735 -7.12 6.09 -9.80
CA LEU A 735 -7.85 7.35 -10.02
C LEU A 735 -8.06 7.67 -11.50
N PRO A 736 -7.04 7.60 -12.40
CA PRO A 736 -7.24 7.93 -13.80
C PRO A 736 -8.33 7.08 -14.46
N ILE A 737 -8.33 5.77 -14.19
CA ILE A 737 -9.31 4.83 -14.73
C ILE A 737 -10.74 5.20 -14.28
N PHE A 738 -10.92 5.52 -12.99
CA PHE A 738 -12.22 5.93 -12.47
C PHE A 738 -12.67 7.28 -13.02
N LEU A 739 -11.78 8.26 -13.06
CA LEU A 739 -12.10 9.57 -13.62
C LEU A 739 -12.52 9.47 -15.08
N ILE A 740 -11.82 8.67 -15.90
CA ILE A 740 -12.18 8.45 -17.29
C ILE A 740 -13.59 7.85 -17.39
N GLY A 741 -13.89 6.78 -16.63
CA GLY A 741 -15.20 6.11 -16.71
C GLY A 741 -16.35 6.97 -16.25
N ILE A 742 -16.19 7.69 -15.15
CA ILE A 742 -17.26 8.51 -14.56
C ILE A 742 -17.46 9.79 -15.36
N LEU A 743 -16.37 10.54 -15.63
CA LEU A 743 -16.44 11.79 -16.40
C LEU A 743 -16.98 11.54 -17.80
N PHE A 744 -16.64 10.39 -18.42
CA PHE A 744 -17.21 10.02 -19.70
C PHE A 744 -18.74 10.00 -19.65
N GLY A 745 -19.31 9.31 -18.68
CA GLY A 745 -20.75 9.26 -18.52
C GLY A 745 -21.37 10.63 -18.29
N LEU A 746 -20.79 11.43 -17.39
CA LEU A 746 -21.30 12.77 -17.05
C LEU A 746 -21.19 13.76 -18.20
N ALA A 747 -20.04 13.80 -18.88
CA ALA A 747 -19.81 14.70 -20.03
C ALA A 747 -20.78 14.42 -21.17
N MET A 748 -21.00 13.14 -21.47
CA MET A 748 -21.89 12.74 -22.55
C MET A 748 -23.35 13.13 -22.31
N ASP A 749 -23.80 13.14 -21.06
CA ASP A 749 -25.17 13.52 -20.70
C ASP A 749 -25.49 14.97 -21.07
N TYR A 750 -24.60 15.88 -20.79
CA TYR A 750 -24.81 17.31 -21.10
C TYR A 750 -24.69 17.60 -22.58
N GLN A 751 -23.73 16.97 -23.27
CA GLN A 751 -23.61 17.08 -24.72
C GLN A 751 -24.85 16.55 -25.44
N LEU A 752 -25.37 15.40 -25.01
CA LEU A 752 -26.61 14.83 -25.54
C LEU A 752 -27.78 15.82 -25.37
N PHE A 753 -27.86 16.49 -24.20
CA PHE A 753 -28.93 17.42 -23.90
C PHE A 753 -28.86 18.69 -24.77
N LEU A 754 -27.66 19.28 -24.91
CA LEU A 754 -27.40 20.45 -25.74
C LEU A 754 -27.69 20.18 -27.22
N VAL A 755 -27.12 19.11 -27.75
CA VAL A 755 -27.20 18.77 -29.18
C VAL A 755 -28.61 18.31 -29.55
N SER A 756 -29.29 17.61 -28.65
CA SER A 756 -30.70 17.21 -28.86
C SER A 756 -31.63 18.42 -29.04
N GLY A 757 -31.48 19.47 -28.18
CA GLY A 757 -32.24 20.72 -28.32
C GLY A 757 -31.91 21.49 -29.60
N MET A 758 -30.64 21.49 -30.05
CA MET A 758 -30.26 22.10 -31.32
C MET A 758 -30.87 21.35 -32.52
N ARG A 759 -30.83 20.02 -32.49
CA ARG A 759 -31.40 19.17 -33.51
C ARG A 759 -32.93 19.30 -33.61
N GLU A 760 -33.63 19.34 -32.48
CA GLU A 760 -35.07 19.56 -32.42
C GLU A 760 -35.45 20.90 -33.11
N ALA A 761 -34.71 22.00 -32.77
CA ALA A 761 -34.95 23.29 -33.38
C ALA A 761 -34.67 23.30 -34.88
N HIS A 762 -33.65 22.61 -35.36
CA HIS A 762 -33.32 22.50 -36.76
C HIS A 762 -34.36 21.67 -37.56
N THR A 763 -34.81 20.55 -36.98
CA THR A 763 -35.87 19.73 -37.59
C THR A 763 -37.24 20.45 -37.68
N HIS A 764 -37.47 21.46 -36.80
CA HIS A 764 -38.63 22.33 -36.87
C HIS A 764 -38.44 23.57 -37.77
N GLY A 765 -37.43 23.54 -38.65
CA GLY A 765 -37.25 24.54 -39.71
C GLY A 765 -36.42 25.76 -39.32
N LYS A 766 -35.75 25.81 -38.17
CA LYS A 766 -34.82 26.91 -37.86
C LYS A 766 -33.51 26.73 -38.65
N ASN A 767 -32.94 27.84 -39.10
CA ASN A 767 -31.61 27.81 -39.68
C ASN A 767 -30.55 27.33 -38.64
N THR A 768 -29.36 26.94 -39.08
CA THR A 768 -28.31 26.36 -38.20
C THR A 768 -27.94 27.30 -37.08
N ASN A 769 -27.70 28.57 -37.34
CA ASN A 769 -27.33 29.56 -36.32
C ASN A 769 -28.41 29.77 -35.27
N ASP A 770 -29.67 29.87 -35.71
CA ASP A 770 -30.82 30.03 -34.79
C ASP A 770 -31.06 28.74 -34.01
N ALA A 771 -30.86 27.58 -34.60
CA ALA A 771 -30.94 26.29 -33.91
C ALA A 771 -29.91 26.13 -32.82
N ILE A 772 -28.65 26.53 -33.07
CA ILE A 772 -27.58 26.56 -32.08
C ILE A 772 -27.91 27.54 -30.94
N ASN A 773 -28.31 28.78 -31.27
CA ASN A 773 -28.65 29.76 -30.26
C ASN A 773 -29.87 29.29 -29.41
N TYR A 774 -30.86 28.66 -30.02
CA TYR A 774 -32.04 28.16 -29.34
C TYR A 774 -31.68 27.02 -28.40
N GLY A 775 -30.91 26.00 -28.85
CA GLY A 775 -30.48 24.86 -28.05
C GLY A 775 -29.66 25.29 -26.85
N MET A 776 -28.67 26.16 -27.03
CA MET A 776 -27.85 26.69 -25.93
C MET A 776 -28.68 27.45 -24.89
N ARG A 777 -29.62 28.24 -25.30
CA ARG A 777 -30.49 29.03 -24.38
C ARG A 777 -31.49 28.14 -23.64
N LEU A 778 -32.02 27.14 -24.30
CA LEU A 778 -32.99 26.22 -23.70
C LEU A 778 -32.34 25.37 -22.60
N SER A 779 -31.09 24.93 -22.82
CA SER A 779 -30.37 24.03 -21.93
C SER A 779 -29.55 24.73 -20.86
N ARG A 780 -29.12 25.99 -21.09
CA ARG A 780 -28.17 26.75 -20.25
C ARG A 780 -28.50 26.69 -18.75
N ALA A 781 -29.74 27.02 -18.37
CA ALA A 781 -30.10 27.11 -16.95
C ALA A 781 -30.04 25.73 -16.25
N VAL A 782 -30.39 24.66 -16.99
CA VAL A 782 -30.40 23.29 -16.46
C VAL A 782 -28.99 22.75 -16.34
N VAL A 783 -28.17 22.94 -17.38
CA VAL A 783 -26.77 22.48 -17.40
C VAL A 783 -25.94 23.18 -16.31
N ILE A 784 -26.05 24.51 -16.19
CA ILE A 784 -25.32 25.24 -15.13
C ILE A 784 -25.73 24.77 -13.73
N ALA A 785 -27.00 24.49 -13.53
CA ALA A 785 -27.49 24.01 -12.26
C ALA A 785 -26.98 22.61 -11.91
N ALA A 786 -27.11 21.72 -12.86
CA ALA A 786 -26.64 20.35 -12.70
C ALA A 786 -25.12 20.34 -12.44
N ALA A 787 -24.36 21.13 -13.21
CA ALA A 787 -22.93 21.28 -12.99
C ALA A 787 -22.62 21.80 -11.58
N LEU A 788 -23.30 22.87 -11.12
CA LEU A 788 -23.09 23.41 -9.77
C LEU A 788 -23.41 22.39 -8.67
N ILE A 789 -24.51 21.63 -8.83
CA ILE A 789 -24.88 20.59 -7.86
C ILE A 789 -23.81 19.51 -7.81
N MET A 790 -23.35 19.03 -8.95
CA MET A 790 -22.33 18.00 -9.00
C MET A 790 -20.98 18.47 -8.49
N VAL A 791 -20.56 19.68 -8.87
CA VAL A 791 -19.32 20.30 -8.34
C VAL A 791 -19.39 20.43 -6.81
N THR A 792 -20.55 20.77 -6.24
CA THR A 792 -20.68 20.87 -4.78
C THR A 792 -20.76 19.51 -4.10
N VAL A 793 -21.42 18.52 -4.67
CA VAL A 793 -21.48 17.16 -4.12
C VAL A 793 -20.11 16.51 -4.19
N PHE A 794 -19.46 16.48 -5.35
CA PHE A 794 -18.12 15.91 -5.50
C PHE A 794 -17.06 16.73 -4.73
N GLY A 795 -17.21 18.05 -4.71
CA GLY A 795 -16.37 18.96 -3.92
C GLY A 795 -16.44 18.67 -2.42
N GLY A 796 -17.58 18.22 -1.89
CA GLY A 796 -17.68 17.72 -0.51
C GLY A 796 -16.73 16.55 -0.25
N PHE A 797 -16.64 15.61 -1.19
CA PHE A 797 -15.69 14.49 -1.11
C PHE A 797 -14.22 14.90 -1.27
N ALA A 798 -13.93 16.05 -1.91
CA ALA A 798 -12.58 16.60 -1.96
C ALA A 798 -12.05 17.02 -0.58
N PHE A 799 -12.94 17.24 0.39
CA PHE A 799 -12.63 17.54 1.79
C PHE A 799 -12.94 16.36 2.73
N SER A 800 -13.02 15.15 2.20
CA SER A 800 -13.20 13.91 2.98
C SER A 800 -12.06 13.73 3.99
N HIS A 801 -12.35 13.08 5.11
CA HIS A 801 -11.34 12.63 6.06
C HIS A 801 -10.47 11.50 5.49
N LEU A 802 -10.96 10.75 4.50
CA LEU A 802 -10.24 9.66 3.84
C LEU A 802 -9.31 10.19 2.75
N ALA A 803 -7.99 10.08 2.93
CA ALA A 803 -6.98 10.56 1.98
C ALA A 803 -7.16 9.97 0.56
N MET A 804 -7.62 8.72 0.44
CA MET A 804 -7.89 8.06 -0.85
C MET A 804 -9.07 8.67 -1.62
N ILE A 805 -10.05 9.25 -0.94
CA ILE A 805 -11.29 9.76 -1.56
C ILE A 805 -11.12 11.21 -2.02
N ARG A 806 -10.28 12.01 -1.34
CA ARG A 806 -10.06 13.42 -1.68
C ARG A 806 -9.70 13.67 -3.14
N PRO A 807 -8.69 12.98 -3.75
CA PRO A 807 -8.33 13.19 -5.15
C PRO A 807 -9.43 12.75 -6.12
N VAL A 808 -10.25 11.76 -5.76
CA VAL A 808 -11.40 11.32 -6.56
C VAL A 808 -12.47 12.41 -6.57
N GLY A 809 -12.86 12.90 -5.40
CA GLY A 809 -13.84 14.00 -5.25
C GLY A 809 -13.40 15.27 -5.97
N PHE A 810 -12.15 15.69 -5.77
CA PHE A 810 -11.55 16.84 -6.46
C PHE A 810 -11.55 16.66 -7.98
N GLY A 811 -11.04 15.50 -8.47
CA GLY A 811 -10.97 15.20 -9.89
C GLY A 811 -12.34 15.23 -10.57
N LEU A 812 -13.38 14.68 -9.92
CA LEU A 812 -14.73 14.73 -10.45
C LEU A 812 -15.33 16.16 -10.41
N ALA A 813 -15.12 16.90 -9.33
CA ALA A 813 -15.60 18.28 -9.22
C ALA A 813 -14.98 19.18 -10.28
N ILE A 814 -13.65 19.14 -10.43
CA ILE A 814 -12.94 19.96 -11.42
C ILE A 814 -13.22 19.47 -12.84
N GLY A 815 -13.38 18.15 -13.06
CA GLY A 815 -13.72 17.57 -14.34
C GLY A 815 -15.08 18.05 -14.85
N VAL A 816 -16.10 18.03 -14.00
CA VAL A 816 -17.43 18.59 -14.32
C VAL A 816 -17.39 20.08 -14.55
N LEU A 817 -16.53 20.82 -13.83
CA LEU A 817 -16.35 22.26 -14.02
C LEU A 817 -15.69 22.60 -15.35
N ILE A 818 -14.72 21.76 -15.77
CA ILE A 818 -13.99 21.92 -17.02
C ILE A 818 -14.86 21.55 -18.22
N ASP A 819 -15.64 20.45 -18.13
CA ASP A 819 -16.55 19.98 -19.17
C ASP A 819 -17.68 20.99 -19.46
#